data_8be8adb05e630669200bc187fd2e813c
#
_entry.id   8be8adb05e630669200bc187fd2e813c
#
_cell.length_a   1.000
_cell.length_b   1.000
_cell.length_c   1.000
_cell.angle_alpha   90.00
_cell.angle_beta   90.00
_cell.angle_gamma   90.00
#
_symmetry.space_group_name_H-M   'P 1'
#
loop_
_entity.id
_entity.type
_entity.pdbx_description
1 polymer ?
#
loop_
_entity_poly.entity_id
_entity_poly.type
_entity_poly.pdbx_seq_one_letter_code
_entity_poly.pdbx_strand_id
1 'polypeptide(L)'
;MWANRRFLRRHGIYLPGRGPGAHYQAGSDLQGEPIPDGATRRPEAWRLLVDRIAATDSRAAIISDERLSRTRRAPARRALESLQAYDVRLILAVREFAGLVASEWQQIVKMGGTAPLDEWLDRLLAGGGHRFWKTHDVHDVLRRWRVPRDHVHLLIVPPAGADRNELWRRFASIIDAPAQLPTHAARSNASLGLDETELIRRIYSSFDEAPAPPPVQQIVRGVVSRRVLAVRDGARPIRLPLACLPWIEEQAERRKAEVASSGCQVVGGLDELDLDRSRFVAHVARPDSARVLDAAEDVIDALSKRIDRWPPRRVRHLAGDTARAARTAGRRLGRPHAGGARGGPRPQVYVLIGPPSTGADRLRRLVWTNRGRLAAAGVHVAATRRPDAAGSRSRPAASVWRGLVRDAARSAHGKVLVTDTVLASAGDDVISLLLRPLEGAEVHLLYVLRDVKTLLPAAWQERVRVQPTPPWSEWLDALIAAPAAPPWWPDHDVDQVLRRWRQRGVKNVHLVLFPKVADVDGELWERLRSVVGWPASTRPELPNRAGDLGHVQVELLRRLRDRLDGRRLGHVAEFVLASDPSGSFTFPERTRPWIEANAARRWSCAADLRNNVVGDVGDLESFPGDFAAAPTGVSEEELLDAAVPLTSGLIGELAAQRTRARSAPHRRVAAALRRLA
;
A
#
# COMPACT_ATOMS: atom_id res chain seq x y z
N MET A 1 -27.74 6.64 19.78
CA MET A 1 -28.47 5.71 20.71
C MET A 1 -27.52 4.79 21.49
N TRP A 2 -26.70 3.92 20.87
CA TRP A 2 -25.90 2.92 21.60
C TRP A 2 -24.90 3.50 22.63
N ALA A 3 -24.28 4.66 22.38
CA ALA A 3 -23.44 5.35 23.36
C ALA A 3 -24.18 5.72 24.61
N ASN A 4 -25.48 5.99 24.50
CA ASN A 4 -26.39 6.42 25.57
C ASN A 4 -27.28 5.27 26.07
N ARG A 5 -27.03 4.00 25.76
CA ARG A 5 -27.89 2.88 26.09
C ARG A 5 -28.18 2.73 27.60
N ARG A 6 -27.21 3.08 28.48
CA ARG A 6 -27.39 3.03 29.93
C ARG A 6 -28.35 4.13 30.41
N PHE A 7 -28.22 5.32 29.83
CA PHE A 7 -29.11 6.44 30.09
C PHE A 7 -30.55 6.12 29.64
N LEU A 8 -30.70 5.64 28.39
CA LEU A 8 -32.02 5.25 27.85
C LEU A 8 -32.69 4.16 28.69
N ARG A 9 -31.93 3.18 29.16
CA ARG A 9 -32.45 2.11 30.02
C ARG A 9 -33.00 2.65 31.38
N ARG A 10 -32.37 3.67 31.96
CA ARG A 10 -32.87 4.33 33.18
C ARG A 10 -34.21 5.04 32.94
N HIS A 11 -34.51 5.37 31.68
CA HIS A 11 -35.77 5.97 31.26
C HIS A 11 -36.75 4.93 30.68
N GLY A 12 -36.55 3.65 30.99
CA GLY A 12 -37.43 2.56 30.56
C GLY A 12 -37.30 2.18 29.08
N ILE A 13 -36.25 2.61 28.38
CA ILE A 13 -36.05 2.34 26.94
C ILE A 13 -34.89 1.35 26.76
N TYR A 14 -35.19 0.20 26.20
CA TYR A 14 -34.24 -0.88 26.00
C TYR A 14 -33.73 -0.99 24.54
N LEU A 15 -32.43 -1.15 24.38
CA LEU A 15 -31.80 -1.48 23.12
C LEU A 15 -31.33 -2.95 23.20
N PRO A 16 -32.08 -3.91 22.62
CA PRO A 16 -31.79 -5.33 22.76
C PRO A 16 -30.46 -5.71 22.07
N GLY A 17 -29.68 -6.56 22.73
CA GLY A 17 -28.41 -7.02 22.19
C GLY A 17 -27.19 -6.53 22.97
N ARG A 18 -26.00 -7.00 22.54
CA ARG A 18 -24.71 -6.64 23.17
C ARG A 18 -24.06 -5.40 22.57
N GLY A 19 -24.55 -4.93 21.42
CA GLY A 19 -24.02 -3.78 20.67
C GLY A 19 -24.79 -3.53 19.39
N PRO A 20 -24.48 -2.47 18.61
CA PRO A 20 -25.19 -2.11 17.38
C PRO A 20 -25.20 -3.21 16.33
N GLY A 21 -24.16 -4.05 16.27
CA GLY A 21 -24.10 -5.21 15.39
C GLY A 21 -25.17 -6.28 15.66
N ALA A 22 -25.81 -6.28 16.82
CA ALA A 22 -26.89 -7.24 17.13
C ALA A 22 -28.14 -6.99 16.27
N HIS A 23 -28.50 -5.71 16.06
CA HIS A 23 -29.64 -5.34 15.21
C HIS A 23 -29.36 -5.66 13.74
N TYR A 24 -28.13 -5.41 13.28
CA TYR A 24 -27.67 -5.77 11.95
C TYR A 24 -27.73 -7.29 11.70
N GLN A 25 -27.28 -8.11 12.67
CA GLN A 25 -27.37 -9.57 12.57
C GLN A 25 -28.83 -10.04 12.53
N ALA A 26 -29.69 -9.45 13.37
CA ALA A 26 -31.10 -9.78 13.40
C ALA A 26 -31.84 -9.42 12.11
N GLY A 27 -31.56 -8.24 11.54
CA GLY A 27 -32.12 -7.85 10.24
C GLY A 27 -31.65 -8.77 9.10
N SER A 28 -30.39 -9.23 9.12
CA SER A 28 -29.87 -10.20 8.15
C SER A 28 -30.50 -11.57 8.30
N ASP A 29 -30.64 -12.06 9.53
CA ASP A 29 -31.24 -13.35 9.85
C ASP A 29 -32.72 -13.38 9.44
N LEU A 30 -33.46 -12.33 9.76
CA LEU A 30 -34.85 -12.18 9.37
C LEU A 30 -35.07 -12.30 7.85
N GLN A 31 -34.16 -11.74 7.07
CA GLN A 31 -34.21 -11.75 5.60
C GLN A 31 -33.56 -12.97 4.95
N GLY A 32 -32.88 -13.81 5.71
CA GLY A 32 -32.09 -14.91 5.18
C GLY A 32 -30.84 -14.47 4.41
N GLU A 33 -30.39 -13.22 4.61
CA GLU A 33 -29.25 -12.67 3.89
C GLU A 33 -27.92 -13.07 4.55
N PRO A 34 -26.85 -13.33 3.77
CA PRO A 34 -25.52 -13.54 4.31
C PRO A 34 -25.03 -12.24 4.97
N ILE A 35 -24.20 -12.37 6.01
CA ILE A 35 -23.53 -11.23 6.62
C ILE A 35 -22.26 -10.95 5.85
N PRO A 36 -22.14 -9.81 5.14
CA PRO A 36 -21.00 -9.52 4.26
C PRO A 36 -19.64 -9.48 4.95
N ASP A 37 -19.61 -9.27 6.26
CA ASP A 37 -18.38 -9.02 7.01
C ASP A 37 -17.63 -10.28 7.47
N GLY A 38 -17.94 -11.46 6.92
CA GLY A 38 -17.33 -12.72 7.39
C GLY A 38 -17.63 -13.01 8.87
N ALA A 39 -18.51 -12.23 9.49
CA ALA A 39 -19.06 -12.56 10.80
C ALA A 39 -19.92 -13.81 10.62
N THR A 40 -19.74 -14.77 11.51
CA THR A 40 -20.55 -15.98 11.51
C THR A 40 -22.02 -15.59 11.56
N ARG A 41 -22.80 -15.96 10.51
CA ARG A 41 -24.25 -15.83 10.56
C ARG A 41 -24.71 -16.48 11.87
N ARG A 42 -25.42 -15.73 12.70
CA ARG A 42 -26.09 -16.30 13.86
C ARG A 42 -27.51 -16.64 13.42
N PRO A 43 -27.78 -17.89 13.07
CA PRO A 43 -29.15 -18.31 12.90
C PRO A 43 -29.88 -17.97 14.18
N GLU A 44 -31.15 -17.56 14.03
CA GLU A 44 -32.01 -17.16 15.17
C GLU A 44 -31.62 -15.81 15.84
N ALA A 45 -30.78 -14.96 15.21
CA ALA A 45 -30.42 -13.66 15.77
C ALA A 45 -31.65 -12.76 16.01
N TRP A 46 -32.66 -12.85 15.14
CA TRP A 46 -33.94 -12.16 15.33
C TRP A 46 -34.67 -12.68 16.59
N ARG A 47 -34.83 -14.01 16.72
CA ARG A 47 -35.46 -14.64 17.88
C ARG A 47 -34.74 -14.26 19.17
N LEU A 48 -33.42 -14.29 19.20
CA LEU A 48 -32.62 -13.89 20.35
C LEU A 48 -32.82 -12.40 20.76
N LEU A 49 -33.13 -11.50 19.81
CA LEU A 49 -33.51 -10.13 20.15
C LEU A 49 -34.91 -10.09 20.81
N VAL A 50 -35.86 -10.81 20.26
CA VAL A 50 -37.25 -10.90 20.81
C VAL A 50 -37.24 -11.52 22.21
N ASP A 51 -36.52 -12.63 22.43
CA ASP A 51 -36.35 -13.28 23.72
C ASP A 51 -35.79 -12.31 24.78
N ARG A 52 -34.84 -11.45 24.38
CA ARG A 52 -34.27 -10.44 25.27
C ARG A 52 -35.23 -9.30 25.59
N ILE A 53 -36.11 -8.95 24.67
CA ILE A 53 -37.17 -7.98 24.92
C ILE A 53 -38.11 -8.57 25.95
N ALA A 54 -38.55 -9.82 25.76
CA ALA A 54 -39.43 -10.53 26.67
C ALA A 54 -38.87 -10.70 28.10
N ALA A 55 -37.56 -10.87 28.20
CA ALA A 55 -36.83 -11.02 29.47
C ALA A 55 -36.55 -9.67 30.18
N THR A 56 -37.06 -8.54 29.67
CA THR A 56 -36.74 -7.22 30.20
C THR A 56 -38.01 -6.47 30.56
N ASP A 57 -38.11 -6.03 31.82
CA ASP A 57 -39.16 -5.10 32.25
C ASP A 57 -38.80 -3.67 31.82
N SER A 58 -39.11 -3.33 30.59
CA SER A 58 -38.84 -2.02 29.99
C SER A 58 -40.08 -1.50 29.29
N ARG A 59 -40.38 -0.21 29.46
CA ARG A 59 -41.54 0.45 28.86
C ARG A 59 -41.54 0.38 27.33
N ALA A 60 -40.36 0.47 26.72
CA ALA A 60 -40.20 0.39 25.28
C ALA A 60 -38.89 -0.32 24.90
N ALA A 61 -38.89 -1.02 23.79
CA ALA A 61 -37.69 -1.59 23.16
C ALA A 61 -37.53 -1.06 21.74
N ILE A 62 -36.30 -0.78 21.32
CA ILE A 62 -35.98 -0.25 19.99
C ILE A 62 -35.17 -1.25 19.23
N ILE A 63 -35.65 -1.70 18.06
CA ILE A 63 -34.90 -2.43 17.06
C ILE A 63 -34.69 -1.48 15.87
N SER A 64 -33.45 -1.15 15.56
CA SER A 64 -33.13 -0.19 14.49
C SER A 64 -32.03 -0.74 13.59
N ASP A 65 -32.38 -0.98 12.32
CA ASP A 65 -31.46 -1.37 11.25
C ASP A 65 -32.02 -0.93 9.89
N GLU A 66 -31.17 -0.40 9.02
CA GLU A 66 -31.56 0.09 7.67
C GLU A 66 -32.15 -1.03 6.79
N ARG A 67 -31.80 -2.28 7.03
CA ARG A 67 -32.31 -3.43 6.27
C ARG A 67 -33.78 -3.68 6.48
N LEU A 68 -34.33 -3.23 7.59
CA LEU A 68 -35.76 -3.40 7.87
C LEU A 68 -36.61 -2.70 6.82
N SER A 69 -36.16 -1.56 6.27
CA SER A 69 -36.87 -0.84 5.21
C SER A 69 -37.04 -1.66 3.93
N ARG A 70 -36.12 -2.56 3.60
CA ARG A 70 -36.17 -3.42 2.40
C ARG A 70 -36.67 -4.84 2.67
N THR A 71 -37.12 -5.13 3.88
CA THR A 71 -37.61 -6.45 4.26
C THR A 71 -38.82 -6.86 3.39
N ARG A 72 -38.79 -8.10 2.85
CA ARG A 72 -39.89 -8.63 2.05
C ARG A 72 -41.10 -8.90 2.93
N ARG A 73 -42.30 -9.02 2.28
CA ARG A 73 -43.57 -9.18 2.98
C ARG A 73 -43.61 -10.38 3.95
N ALA A 74 -43.11 -11.55 3.52
CA ALA A 74 -43.14 -12.75 4.38
C ALA A 74 -42.24 -12.63 5.63
N PRO A 75 -40.95 -12.19 5.51
CA PRO A 75 -40.15 -11.87 6.70
C PRO A 75 -40.72 -10.76 7.58
N ALA A 76 -41.30 -9.69 7.00
CA ALA A 76 -41.94 -8.62 7.79
C ALA A 76 -43.09 -9.17 8.61
N ARG A 77 -43.94 -10.02 8.02
CA ARG A 77 -45.04 -10.69 8.74
C ARG A 77 -44.51 -11.57 9.88
N ARG A 78 -43.48 -12.39 9.65
CA ARG A 78 -42.87 -13.20 10.73
C ARG A 78 -42.31 -12.34 11.86
N ALA A 79 -41.75 -11.18 11.55
CA ALA A 79 -41.24 -10.25 12.54
C ALA A 79 -42.41 -9.72 13.42
N LEU A 80 -43.52 -9.30 12.80
CA LEU A 80 -44.71 -8.82 13.52
C LEU A 80 -45.38 -9.91 14.33
N GLU A 81 -45.52 -11.12 13.78
CA GLU A 81 -46.05 -12.30 14.51
C GLU A 81 -45.24 -12.60 15.78
N SER A 82 -43.90 -12.50 15.70
CA SER A 82 -43.02 -12.69 16.86
C SER A 82 -43.10 -11.58 17.91
N LEU A 83 -43.67 -10.44 17.56
CA LEU A 83 -43.86 -9.28 18.42
C LEU A 83 -45.33 -9.00 18.79
N GLN A 84 -46.23 -9.93 18.50
CA GLN A 84 -47.68 -9.77 18.67
C GLN A 84 -48.12 -9.45 20.11
N ALA A 85 -47.31 -9.76 21.12
CA ALA A 85 -47.57 -9.42 22.53
C ALA A 85 -47.28 -7.94 22.88
N TYR A 86 -46.79 -7.14 21.91
CA TYR A 86 -46.36 -5.77 22.11
C TYR A 86 -47.12 -4.79 21.20
N ASP A 87 -47.24 -3.55 21.63
CA ASP A 87 -47.63 -2.43 20.76
C ASP A 87 -46.50 -2.05 19.83
N VAL A 88 -46.54 -2.58 18.58
CA VAL A 88 -45.49 -2.36 17.60
C VAL A 88 -45.70 -1.07 16.83
N ARG A 89 -44.77 -0.14 16.97
CA ARG A 89 -44.75 1.11 16.20
C ARG A 89 -43.63 1.08 15.16
N LEU A 90 -43.99 1.44 13.94
CA LEU A 90 -43.03 1.55 12.83
C LEU A 90 -42.57 3.01 12.69
N ILE A 91 -41.27 3.24 12.77
CA ILE A 91 -40.67 4.56 12.51
C ILE A 91 -39.87 4.49 11.23
N LEU A 92 -40.28 5.23 10.21
CA LEU A 92 -39.61 5.33 8.92
C LEU A 92 -39.04 6.74 8.72
N ALA A 93 -37.70 6.84 8.60
CA ALA A 93 -37.04 8.09 8.32
C ALA A 93 -37.19 8.46 6.83
N VAL A 94 -37.67 9.68 6.58
CA VAL A 94 -37.85 10.23 5.24
C VAL A 94 -36.94 11.47 5.06
N ARG A 95 -36.26 11.56 3.97
CA ARG A 95 -35.27 12.62 3.71
C ARG A 95 -35.54 13.29 2.36
N GLU A 96 -35.10 14.55 2.23
CA GLU A 96 -35.04 15.30 0.96
C GLU A 96 -34.39 14.44 -0.16
N PHE A 97 -34.99 14.46 -1.36
CA PHE A 97 -34.73 13.42 -2.36
C PHE A 97 -33.37 13.57 -3.07
N ALA A 98 -32.91 14.78 -3.39
CA ALA A 98 -31.61 14.97 -4.04
C ALA A 98 -30.46 14.55 -3.12
N GLY A 99 -30.54 14.88 -1.83
CA GLY A 99 -29.58 14.43 -0.83
C GLY A 99 -29.63 12.94 -0.55
N LEU A 100 -30.81 12.32 -0.74
CA LEU A 100 -30.95 10.88 -0.67
C LEU A 100 -30.23 10.19 -1.81
N VAL A 101 -30.41 10.64 -3.05
CA VAL A 101 -29.77 10.11 -4.27
C VAL A 101 -28.25 10.18 -4.13
N ALA A 102 -27.69 11.33 -3.77
CA ALA A 102 -26.24 11.50 -3.58
C ALA A 102 -25.68 10.56 -2.47
N SER A 103 -26.43 10.43 -1.37
CA SER A 103 -26.02 9.56 -0.23
C SER A 103 -26.08 8.08 -0.60
N GLU A 104 -27.04 7.66 -1.43
CA GLU A 104 -27.17 6.25 -1.82
C GLU A 104 -26.06 5.82 -2.75
N TRP A 105 -25.65 6.65 -3.74
CA TRP A 105 -24.47 6.34 -4.54
C TRP A 105 -23.23 6.16 -3.66
N GLN A 106 -23.00 7.09 -2.72
CA GLN A 106 -21.89 6.98 -1.79
C GLN A 106 -21.97 5.68 -0.97
N GLN A 107 -23.15 5.29 -0.53
CA GLN A 107 -23.35 4.05 0.23
C GLN A 107 -23.08 2.81 -0.61
N ILE A 108 -23.49 2.82 -1.90
CA ILE A 108 -23.20 1.75 -2.84
C ILE A 108 -21.70 1.60 -3.02
N VAL A 109 -20.96 2.71 -3.22
CA VAL A 109 -19.50 2.69 -3.35
C VAL A 109 -18.84 2.16 -2.07
N LYS A 110 -19.27 2.60 -0.89
CA LYS A 110 -18.77 2.06 0.40
C LYS A 110 -19.00 0.55 0.55
N MET A 111 -20.01 0.01 -0.11
CA MET A 111 -20.35 -1.42 -0.08
C MET A 111 -19.70 -2.23 -1.20
N GLY A 112 -18.82 -1.63 -2.00
CA GLY A 112 -18.06 -2.30 -3.06
C GLY A 112 -18.53 -1.98 -4.47
N GLY A 113 -19.40 -0.98 -4.65
CA GLY A 113 -19.80 -0.50 -5.97
C GLY A 113 -18.67 0.22 -6.69
N THR A 114 -18.54 -0.03 -7.99
CA THR A 114 -17.45 0.50 -8.84
C THR A 114 -17.93 1.47 -9.92
N ALA A 115 -19.25 1.65 -10.09
CA ALA A 115 -19.81 2.56 -11.09
C ALA A 115 -19.55 4.03 -10.72
N PRO A 116 -19.07 4.86 -11.65
CA PRO A 116 -19.03 6.30 -11.50
C PRO A 116 -20.42 6.90 -11.26
N LEU A 117 -20.47 8.14 -10.75
CA LEU A 117 -21.72 8.80 -10.37
C LEU A 117 -22.66 8.98 -11.58
N ASP A 118 -22.13 9.44 -12.72
CA ASP A 118 -22.87 9.63 -13.97
C ASP A 118 -23.49 8.32 -14.47
N GLU A 119 -22.70 7.29 -14.60
CA GLU A 119 -23.17 5.97 -15.05
C GLU A 119 -24.23 5.36 -14.10
N TRP A 120 -24.08 5.58 -12.79
CA TRP A 120 -25.06 5.13 -11.82
C TRP A 120 -26.37 5.95 -11.91
N LEU A 121 -26.27 7.27 -12.10
CA LEU A 121 -27.42 8.15 -12.32
C LEU A 121 -28.18 7.77 -13.59
N ASP A 122 -27.49 7.58 -14.71
CA ASP A 122 -28.10 7.17 -15.98
C ASP A 122 -28.91 5.88 -15.83
N ARG A 123 -28.37 4.91 -15.10
CA ARG A 123 -29.11 3.67 -14.81
C ARG A 123 -30.33 3.91 -13.91
N LEU A 124 -30.25 4.80 -12.95
CA LEU A 124 -31.37 5.16 -12.07
C LEU A 124 -32.49 5.86 -12.86
N LEU A 125 -32.12 6.82 -13.72
CA LEU A 125 -33.04 7.58 -14.60
C LEU A 125 -33.72 6.68 -15.61
N ALA A 126 -33.04 5.69 -16.15
CA ALA A 126 -33.61 4.68 -17.06
C ALA A 126 -34.54 3.66 -16.38
N GLY A 127 -34.95 3.90 -15.14
CA GLY A 127 -35.84 3.00 -14.40
C GLY A 127 -35.15 1.82 -13.72
N GLY A 128 -33.81 1.81 -13.71
CA GLY A 128 -33.02 0.88 -12.92
C GLY A 128 -33.12 1.17 -11.41
N GLY A 129 -32.21 0.59 -10.62
CA GLY A 129 -32.17 0.90 -9.18
C GLY A 129 -33.24 0.20 -8.35
N HIS A 130 -33.68 -1.00 -8.73
CA HIS A 130 -34.72 -1.76 -7.99
C HIS A 130 -34.44 -1.82 -6.47
N ARG A 131 -33.17 -1.93 -6.06
CA ARG A 131 -32.77 -1.92 -4.65
C ARG A 131 -33.01 -0.55 -3.99
N PHE A 132 -32.74 0.55 -4.72
CA PHE A 132 -32.95 1.91 -4.27
C PHE A 132 -34.45 2.13 -3.94
N TRP A 133 -35.34 1.86 -4.91
CA TRP A 133 -36.77 2.02 -4.74
C TRP A 133 -37.32 1.16 -3.62
N LYS A 134 -36.92 -0.11 -3.58
CA LYS A 134 -37.34 -1.04 -2.51
C LYS A 134 -36.98 -0.55 -1.11
N THR A 135 -35.89 0.21 -0.97
CA THR A 135 -35.45 0.75 0.32
C THR A 135 -36.16 2.03 0.69
N HIS A 136 -36.43 2.89 -0.31
CA HIS A 136 -36.78 4.28 -0.10
C HIS A 136 -38.21 4.68 -0.51
N ASP A 137 -38.93 3.84 -1.22
CA ASP A 137 -40.34 4.04 -1.52
C ASP A 137 -41.18 3.81 -0.27
N VAL A 138 -41.73 4.93 0.27
CA VAL A 138 -42.52 4.94 1.51
C VAL A 138 -43.72 4.04 1.39
N HIS A 139 -44.46 4.14 0.28
CA HIS A 139 -45.66 3.36 0.03
C HIS A 139 -45.39 1.86 -0.01
N ASP A 140 -44.32 1.45 -0.69
CA ASP A 140 -43.91 0.03 -0.76
C ASP A 140 -43.46 -0.51 0.60
N VAL A 141 -42.72 0.26 1.39
CA VAL A 141 -42.37 -0.13 2.77
C VAL A 141 -43.61 -0.37 3.60
N LEU A 142 -44.55 0.58 3.60
CA LEU A 142 -45.76 0.47 4.36
C LEU A 142 -46.67 -0.71 3.95
N ARG A 143 -46.73 -0.97 2.64
CA ARG A 143 -47.46 -2.11 2.08
C ARG A 143 -46.85 -3.47 2.48
N ARG A 144 -45.54 -3.55 2.65
CA ARG A 144 -44.83 -4.76 3.04
C ARG A 144 -44.99 -5.06 4.54
N TRP A 145 -44.90 -4.04 5.37
CA TRP A 145 -44.97 -4.16 6.83
C TRP A 145 -46.40 -4.30 7.36
N ARG A 146 -47.41 -3.67 6.74
CA ARG A 146 -48.83 -3.73 7.12
C ARG A 146 -49.11 -3.41 8.58
N VAL A 147 -48.38 -2.47 9.15
CA VAL A 147 -48.68 -1.91 10.45
C VAL A 147 -49.83 -0.90 10.30
N PRO A 148 -50.82 -0.85 11.22
CA PRO A 148 -51.86 0.16 11.20
C PRO A 148 -51.31 1.58 11.09
N ARG A 149 -51.99 2.46 10.35
CA ARG A 149 -51.43 3.78 9.99
C ARG A 149 -51.21 4.69 11.20
N ASP A 150 -52.04 4.59 12.20
CA ASP A 150 -51.94 5.27 13.49
C ASP A 150 -50.73 4.80 14.33
N HIS A 151 -50.18 3.63 14.04
CA HIS A 151 -48.95 3.10 14.63
C HIS A 151 -47.70 3.35 13.79
N VAL A 152 -47.83 4.10 12.70
CA VAL A 152 -46.69 4.44 11.82
C VAL A 152 -46.30 5.91 11.96
N HIS A 153 -45.03 6.16 12.23
CA HIS A 153 -44.46 7.50 12.27
C HIS A 153 -43.49 7.71 11.08
N LEU A 154 -43.76 8.72 10.26
CA LEU A 154 -42.85 9.19 9.23
C LEU A 154 -41.99 10.31 9.80
N LEU A 155 -40.75 10.01 10.10
CA LEU A 155 -39.80 10.93 10.70
C LEU A 155 -39.03 11.68 9.62
N ILE A 156 -39.37 12.96 9.42
CA ILE A 156 -38.64 13.80 8.46
C ILE A 156 -37.25 14.10 9.00
N VAL A 157 -36.24 13.80 8.22
CA VAL A 157 -34.83 14.08 8.56
C VAL A 157 -34.56 15.56 8.35
N PRO A 158 -34.11 16.30 9.38
CA PRO A 158 -33.83 17.72 9.25
C PRO A 158 -32.88 18.07 8.13
N PRO A 159 -33.01 19.25 7.49
CA PRO A 159 -32.12 19.69 6.43
C PRO A 159 -30.68 19.89 6.91
N ALA A 160 -29.75 19.99 5.95
CA ALA A 160 -28.36 20.30 6.25
C ALA A 160 -28.27 21.68 6.94
N GLY A 161 -27.53 21.75 8.05
CA GLY A 161 -27.40 22.99 8.82
C GLY A 161 -28.37 23.13 10.01
N ALA A 162 -29.40 22.26 10.13
CA ALA A 162 -30.24 22.21 11.30
C ALA A 162 -29.47 21.86 12.58
N ASP A 163 -30.07 22.14 13.75
CA ASP A 163 -29.47 21.74 15.03
C ASP A 163 -29.19 20.23 15.05
N ARG A 164 -27.99 19.87 15.46
CA ARG A 164 -27.50 18.47 15.50
C ARG A 164 -28.40 17.53 16.34
N ASN A 165 -29.13 18.08 17.28
CA ASN A 165 -30.01 17.31 18.14
C ASN A 165 -31.45 17.24 17.60
N GLU A 166 -31.78 17.94 16.54
CA GLU A 166 -33.14 18.01 16.03
C GLU A 166 -33.70 16.64 15.64
N LEU A 167 -32.93 15.87 14.89
CA LEU A 167 -33.31 14.49 14.55
C LEU A 167 -33.55 13.63 15.81
N TRP A 168 -32.69 13.80 16.82
CA TRP A 168 -32.90 13.10 18.08
C TRP A 168 -34.16 13.59 18.82
N ARG A 169 -34.41 14.89 18.89
CA ARG A 169 -35.61 15.45 19.52
C ARG A 169 -36.88 14.90 18.90
N ARG A 170 -36.95 14.87 17.57
CA ARG A 170 -38.10 14.29 16.84
C ARG A 170 -38.24 12.80 17.11
N PHE A 171 -37.14 12.05 17.08
CA PHE A 171 -37.20 10.63 17.41
C PHE A 171 -37.60 10.40 18.86
N ALA A 172 -37.07 11.19 19.78
CA ALA A 172 -37.37 11.12 21.20
C ALA A 172 -38.84 11.39 21.51
N SER A 173 -39.49 12.31 20.80
CA SER A 173 -40.91 12.59 20.97
C SER A 173 -41.79 11.40 20.58
N ILE A 174 -41.40 10.58 19.62
CA ILE A 174 -42.14 9.38 19.19
C ILE A 174 -42.07 8.28 20.27
N ILE A 175 -40.91 8.14 20.92
CA ILE A 175 -40.67 7.05 21.89
C ILE A 175 -40.76 7.52 23.35
N ASP A 176 -41.20 8.75 23.55
CA ASP A 176 -41.30 9.40 24.86
C ASP A 176 -39.97 9.32 25.64
N ALA A 177 -38.88 9.71 25.00
CA ALA A 177 -37.53 9.75 25.57
C ALA A 177 -37.10 11.18 25.89
N PRO A 178 -36.12 11.38 26.78
CA PRO A 178 -35.55 12.71 27.02
C PRO A 178 -35.03 13.34 25.73
N ALA A 179 -35.41 14.61 25.52
CA ALA A 179 -35.00 15.37 24.32
C ALA A 179 -33.48 15.63 24.20
N GLN A 180 -32.75 15.44 25.29
CA GLN A 180 -31.30 15.61 25.32
C GLN A 180 -30.60 14.30 25.72
N LEU A 181 -29.51 13.99 25.01
CA LEU A 181 -28.64 12.86 25.33
C LEU A 181 -27.38 13.36 26.05
N PRO A 182 -26.93 12.69 27.14
CA PRO A 182 -25.74 13.10 27.87
C PRO A 182 -24.42 12.98 27.05
N THR A 183 -24.40 12.10 26.06
CA THR A 183 -23.24 11.91 25.22
C THR A 183 -23.60 12.14 23.77
N HIS A 184 -23.00 13.17 23.16
CA HIS A 184 -23.06 13.33 21.72
C HIS A 184 -22.16 12.27 21.08
N ALA A 185 -22.72 11.45 20.19
CA ALA A 185 -21.90 10.54 19.41
C ALA A 185 -20.94 11.38 18.56
N ALA A 186 -19.65 11.09 18.68
CA ALA A 186 -18.71 11.53 17.64
C ALA A 186 -19.29 11.13 16.29
N ARG A 187 -19.10 11.96 15.25
CA ARG A 187 -19.65 11.76 13.89
C ARG A 187 -19.43 10.31 13.43
N SER A 188 -20.38 9.42 13.71
CA SER A 188 -20.26 7.99 13.39
C SER A 188 -20.48 7.70 11.90
N ASN A 189 -21.14 8.62 11.17
CA ASN A 189 -21.46 8.51 9.76
C ASN A 189 -21.20 9.85 9.04
N ALA A 190 -20.01 10.43 9.20
CA ALA A 190 -19.64 11.58 8.40
C ALA A 190 -19.78 11.21 6.91
N SER A 191 -20.47 12.07 6.16
CA SER A 191 -20.56 11.95 4.71
C SER A 191 -19.15 12.12 4.16
N LEU A 192 -18.75 11.23 3.28
CA LEU A 192 -17.52 11.41 2.50
C LEU A 192 -17.75 12.48 1.42
N GLY A 193 -16.70 13.13 1.00
CA GLY A 193 -16.76 13.98 -0.19
C GLY A 193 -16.75 13.19 -1.49
N LEU A 194 -16.79 13.94 -2.59
CA LEU A 194 -16.69 13.39 -3.93
C LEU A 194 -15.35 12.68 -4.12
N ASP A 195 -14.24 13.33 -3.75
CA ASP A 195 -12.88 12.84 -3.96
C ASP A 195 -12.58 11.60 -3.10
N GLU A 196 -13.03 11.59 -1.84
CA GLU A 196 -12.91 10.46 -0.95
C GLU A 196 -13.75 9.25 -1.42
N THR A 197 -14.93 9.51 -1.97
CA THR A 197 -15.79 8.46 -2.54
C THR A 197 -15.16 7.88 -3.81
N GLU A 198 -14.58 8.72 -4.66
CA GLU A 198 -13.85 8.29 -5.86
C GLU A 198 -12.66 7.41 -5.52
N LEU A 199 -11.88 7.76 -4.49
CA LEU A 199 -10.77 6.91 -4.05
C LEU A 199 -11.27 5.51 -3.67
N ILE A 200 -12.34 5.40 -2.89
CA ILE A 200 -12.91 4.09 -2.51
C ILE A 200 -13.37 3.33 -3.76
N ARG A 201 -14.00 4.01 -4.71
CA ARG A 201 -14.43 3.41 -5.97
C ARG A 201 -13.25 2.85 -6.76
N ARG A 202 -12.17 3.63 -6.95
CA ARG A 202 -10.94 3.18 -7.63
C ARG A 202 -10.27 2.03 -6.90
N ILE A 203 -10.21 2.06 -5.56
CA ILE A 203 -9.70 0.95 -4.75
C ILE A 203 -10.49 -0.34 -5.03
N TYR A 204 -11.83 -0.28 -5.03
CA TYR A 204 -12.62 -1.47 -5.34
C TYR A 204 -12.49 -1.94 -6.78
N SER A 205 -12.33 -1.01 -7.74
CA SER A 205 -12.11 -1.34 -9.15
C SER A 205 -10.76 -2.00 -9.44
N SER A 206 -9.79 -1.89 -8.54
CA SER A 206 -8.46 -2.49 -8.71
C SER A 206 -8.36 -3.94 -8.20
N PHE A 207 -9.45 -4.50 -7.66
CA PHE A 207 -9.50 -5.92 -7.28
C PHE A 207 -10.13 -6.75 -8.40
N ASP A 208 -9.52 -7.88 -8.76
CA ASP A 208 -10.00 -8.79 -9.81
C ASP A 208 -11.35 -9.42 -9.50
N GLU A 209 -11.66 -9.61 -8.22
CA GLU A 209 -12.90 -10.21 -7.74
C GLU A 209 -13.96 -9.14 -7.43
N ALA A 210 -15.14 -9.25 -8.07
CA ALA A 210 -16.30 -8.43 -7.77
C ALA A 210 -17.47 -9.30 -7.26
N PRO A 211 -17.96 -9.11 -6.03
CA PRO A 211 -17.50 -8.13 -5.03
C PRO A 211 -16.19 -8.53 -4.35
N ALA A 212 -15.38 -7.54 -4.00
CA ALA A 212 -14.12 -7.77 -3.29
C ALA A 212 -14.31 -8.67 -2.03
N PRO A 213 -13.31 -9.48 -1.64
CA PRO A 213 -13.43 -10.42 -0.52
C PRO A 213 -13.85 -9.76 0.79
N PRO A 214 -14.65 -10.43 1.66
CA PRO A 214 -15.15 -9.85 2.90
C PRO A 214 -14.09 -9.22 3.82
N PRO A 215 -12.88 -9.78 4.00
CA PRO A 215 -11.82 -9.14 4.78
C PRO A 215 -11.36 -7.79 4.21
N VAL A 216 -11.31 -7.67 2.87
CA VAL A 216 -11.00 -6.42 2.15
C VAL A 216 -12.10 -5.39 2.43
N GLN A 217 -13.36 -5.77 2.23
CA GLN A 217 -14.51 -4.89 2.51
C GLN A 217 -14.51 -4.38 3.95
N GLN A 218 -14.15 -5.21 4.93
CA GLN A 218 -14.04 -4.80 6.34
C GLN A 218 -12.98 -3.73 6.56
N ILE A 219 -11.82 -3.83 5.87
CA ILE A 219 -10.75 -2.85 5.98
C ILE A 219 -11.16 -1.56 5.31
N VAL A 220 -11.69 -1.62 4.08
CA VAL A 220 -12.14 -0.42 3.35
C VAL A 220 -13.21 0.33 4.15
N ARG A 221 -14.25 -0.35 4.64
CA ARG A 221 -15.31 0.30 5.42
C ARG A 221 -14.84 0.76 6.80
N GLY A 222 -14.10 -0.09 7.51
CA GLY A 222 -13.76 0.16 8.92
C GLY A 222 -12.53 1.03 9.12
N VAL A 223 -11.54 0.95 8.24
CA VAL A 223 -10.29 1.72 8.35
C VAL A 223 -10.30 2.86 7.34
N VAL A 224 -10.36 2.58 6.05
CA VAL A 224 -10.26 3.59 5.00
C VAL A 224 -11.40 4.61 5.14
N SER A 225 -12.64 4.16 5.00
CA SER A 225 -13.81 5.06 4.99
C SER A 225 -14.02 5.76 6.34
N ARG A 226 -14.12 5.01 7.46
CA ARG A 226 -14.55 5.60 8.75
C ARG A 226 -13.44 6.28 9.54
N ARG A 227 -12.21 5.76 9.51
CA ARG A 227 -11.13 6.25 10.40
C ARG A 227 -10.14 7.17 9.71
N VAL A 228 -10.12 7.16 8.38
CA VAL A 228 -9.23 8.02 7.59
C VAL A 228 -10.06 9.05 6.82
N LEU A 229 -10.84 8.62 5.84
CA LEU A 229 -11.50 9.54 4.92
C LEU A 229 -12.62 10.37 5.57
N ALA A 230 -13.40 9.79 6.47
CA ALA A 230 -14.51 10.49 7.12
C ALA A 230 -14.09 11.58 8.12
N VAL A 231 -12.82 11.64 8.48
CA VAL A 231 -12.26 12.65 9.41
C VAL A 231 -11.43 13.72 8.72
N ARG A 232 -11.29 13.64 7.39
CA ARG A 232 -10.60 14.66 6.60
C ARG A 232 -11.44 15.94 6.55
N ASP A 233 -10.76 17.08 6.62
CA ASP A 233 -11.38 18.39 6.46
C ASP A 233 -11.51 18.78 4.98
N GLY A 234 -12.42 19.70 4.66
CA GLY A 234 -12.57 20.26 3.33
C GLY A 234 -13.14 19.29 2.28
N ALA A 235 -13.87 18.26 2.69
CA ALA A 235 -14.52 17.32 1.79
C ALA A 235 -15.52 18.04 0.85
N ARG A 236 -15.38 17.87 -0.48
CA ARG A 236 -16.28 18.46 -1.46
C ARG A 236 -17.60 17.69 -1.49
N PRO A 237 -18.77 18.37 -1.38
CA PRO A 237 -20.05 17.67 -1.42
C PRO A 237 -20.29 17.03 -2.81
N ILE A 238 -20.96 15.87 -2.78
CA ILE A 238 -21.44 15.23 -4.01
C ILE A 238 -22.65 16.05 -4.50
N ARG A 239 -22.54 16.62 -5.69
CA ARG A 239 -23.59 17.40 -6.35
C ARG A 239 -24.08 16.67 -7.59
N LEU A 240 -25.36 16.84 -7.90
CA LEU A 240 -26.03 16.21 -9.04
C LEU A 240 -26.00 17.13 -10.26
N PRO A 241 -25.96 16.60 -11.50
CA PRO A 241 -26.01 17.42 -12.69
C PRO A 241 -27.41 18.03 -12.89
N LEU A 242 -27.48 19.26 -13.39
CA LEU A 242 -28.74 19.92 -13.72
C LEU A 242 -29.58 19.12 -14.72
N ALA A 243 -28.96 18.30 -15.55
CA ALA A 243 -29.67 17.44 -16.52
C ALA A 243 -30.65 16.47 -15.83
N CYS A 244 -30.41 16.05 -14.58
CA CYS A 244 -31.32 15.17 -13.84
C CYS A 244 -32.36 15.94 -12.99
N LEU A 245 -32.29 17.27 -12.95
CA LEU A 245 -33.19 18.11 -12.13
C LEU A 245 -34.65 17.86 -12.37
N PRO A 246 -35.18 17.87 -13.63
CA PRO A 246 -36.63 17.69 -13.87
C PRO A 246 -37.14 16.34 -13.30
N TRP A 247 -36.38 15.29 -13.50
CA TRP A 247 -36.74 13.97 -12.98
C TRP A 247 -36.68 13.94 -11.44
N ILE A 248 -35.66 14.54 -10.84
CA ILE A 248 -35.51 14.62 -9.37
C ILE A 248 -36.66 15.42 -8.77
N GLU A 249 -37.07 16.52 -9.39
CA GLU A 249 -38.23 17.34 -8.97
C GLU A 249 -39.53 16.51 -8.99
N GLU A 250 -39.78 15.81 -10.08
CA GLU A 250 -40.96 14.94 -10.20
C GLU A 250 -41.00 13.90 -9.05
N GLN A 251 -39.86 13.23 -8.82
CA GLN A 251 -39.80 12.23 -7.76
C GLN A 251 -39.90 12.83 -6.34
N ALA A 252 -39.38 14.04 -6.13
CA ALA A 252 -39.46 14.74 -4.86
C ALA A 252 -40.91 15.13 -4.53
N GLU A 253 -41.62 15.73 -5.52
CA GLU A 253 -43.03 16.11 -5.36
C GLU A 253 -43.93 14.89 -5.16
N ARG A 254 -43.74 13.84 -5.94
CA ARG A 254 -44.45 12.58 -5.75
C ARG A 254 -44.24 12.02 -4.31
N ARG A 255 -43.01 12.02 -3.84
CA ARG A 255 -42.70 11.53 -2.49
C ARG A 255 -43.31 12.38 -1.41
N LYS A 256 -43.29 13.71 -1.56
CA LYS A 256 -43.94 14.65 -0.65
C LYS A 256 -45.46 14.40 -0.58
N ALA A 257 -46.11 14.21 -1.74
CA ALA A 257 -47.53 13.86 -1.83
C ALA A 257 -47.83 12.49 -1.17
N GLU A 258 -46.98 11.48 -1.40
CA GLU A 258 -47.09 10.16 -0.77
C GLU A 258 -47.04 10.24 0.76
N VAL A 259 -46.12 11.06 1.31
CA VAL A 259 -46.01 11.29 2.77
C VAL A 259 -47.24 12.00 3.29
N ALA A 260 -47.70 13.07 2.61
CA ALA A 260 -48.86 13.87 3.03
C ALA A 260 -50.17 13.04 3.01
N SER A 261 -50.36 12.18 2.03
CA SER A 261 -51.55 11.35 1.85
C SER A 261 -51.49 9.99 2.56
N SER A 262 -50.38 9.68 3.24
CA SER A 262 -50.14 8.35 3.84
C SER A 262 -51.11 7.92 4.92
N GLY A 263 -51.78 8.88 5.59
CA GLY A 263 -52.58 8.65 6.81
C GLY A 263 -51.74 8.28 8.03
N CYS A 264 -50.42 8.43 7.95
CA CYS A 264 -49.49 8.16 9.05
C CYS A 264 -49.22 9.42 9.89
N GLN A 265 -48.64 9.26 11.08
CA GLN A 265 -48.20 10.38 11.89
C GLN A 265 -46.88 10.94 11.31
N VAL A 266 -46.89 12.20 10.85
CA VAL A 266 -45.70 12.87 10.34
C VAL A 266 -45.05 13.68 11.44
N VAL A 267 -43.74 13.49 11.65
CA VAL A 267 -42.92 14.21 12.62
C VAL A 267 -41.83 15.00 11.91
N GLY A 268 -41.97 16.31 11.92
CA GLY A 268 -41.20 17.29 11.13
C GLY A 268 -42.05 17.99 10.09
N GLY A 269 -41.51 19.00 9.40
CA GLY A 269 -42.21 19.77 8.38
C GLY A 269 -42.16 19.11 7.02
N LEU A 270 -43.29 19.11 6.27
CA LEU A 270 -43.30 18.65 4.89
C LEU A 270 -42.47 19.54 3.94
N ASP A 271 -42.30 20.81 4.27
CA ASP A 271 -41.45 21.78 3.61
C ASP A 271 -39.96 21.38 3.65
N GLU A 272 -39.56 20.61 4.66
CA GLU A 272 -38.18 20.07 4.75
C GLU A 272 -37.88 18.96 3.72
N LEU A 273 -38.88 18.49 2.99
CA LEU A 273 -38.77 17.60 1.87
C LEU A 273 -38.60 18.34 0.53
N ASP A 274 -38.74 19.67 0.54
CA ASP A 274 -38.58 20.51 -0.62
C ASP A 274 -37.14 20.37 -1.16
N LEU A 275 -37.02 20.46 -2.47
CA LEU A 275 -35.77 20.19 -3.15
C LEU A 275 -34.71 21.27 -2.86
N ASP A 276 -33.56 20.87 -2.36
CA ASP A 276 -32.40 21.74 -2.20
C ASP A 276 -31.66 21.93 -3.56
N ARG A 277 -31.99 23.01 -4.27
CA ARG A 277 -31.40 23.32 -5.56
C ARG A 277 -29.90 23.61 -5.52
N SER A 278 -29.33 23.92 -4.34
CA SER A 278 -27.89 24.10 -4.16
C SER A 278 -27.07 22.81 -4.39
N ARG A 279 -27.74 21.67 -4.41
CA ARG A 279 -27.14 20.36 -4.68
C ARG A 279 -26.89 20.10 -6.15
N PHE A 280 -27.27 21.02 -7.04
CA PHE A 280 -27.12 20.83 -8.49
C PHE A 280 -26.01 21.71 -9.05
N VAL A 281 -25.35 21.19 -10.09
CA VAL A 281 -24.28 21.85 -10.85
C VAL A 281 -24.52 21.62 -12.36
N ALA A 282 -23.97 22.50 -13.20
CA ALA A 282 -24.20 22.41 -14.66
C ALA A 282 -23.77 21.03 -15.22
N HIS A 283 -22.65 20.52 -14.76
CA HIS A 283 -22.12 19.22 -15.19
C HIS A 283 -21.75 18.39 -13.96
N VAL A 284 -21.68 17.07 -14.13
CA VAL A 284 -21.17 16.18 -13.07
C VAL A 284 -19.80 16.68 -12.63
N ALA A 285 -19.66 17.00 -11.36
CA ALA A 285 -18.38 17.43 -10.81
C ALA A 285 -17.37 16.28 -10.95
N ARG A 286 -16.30 16.53 -11.70
CA ARG A 286 -15.20 15.56 -11.78
C ARG A 286 -14.42 15.52 -10.49
N PRO A 287 -14.01 14.33 -10.04
CA PRO A 287 -13.04 14.21 -8.97
C PRO A 287 -11.75 14.96 -9.32
N ASP A 288 -11.13 15.56 -8.32
CA ASP A 288 -9.86 16.27 -8.48
C ASP A 288 -8.73 15.29 -8.15
N SER A 289 -7.92 14.95 -9.15
CA SER A 289 -6.86 13.94 -9.02
C SER A 289 -5.86 14.27 -7.90
N ALA A 290 -5.52 15.54 -7.70
CA ALA A 290 -4.64 15.95 -6.61
C ALA A 290 -5.27 15.68 -5.23
N ARG A 291 -6.57 15.97 -5.07
CA ARG A 291 -7.29 15.70 -3.81
C ARG A 291 -7.52 14.22 -3.56
N VAL A 292 -7.78 13.45 -4.61
CA VAL A 292 -7.91 11.98 -4.52
C VAL A 292 -6.56 11.35 -4.18
N LEU A 293 -5.46 11.85 -4.75
CA LEU A 293 -4.10 11.40 -4.42
C LEU A 293 -3.73 11.73 -2.97
N ASP A 294 -3.99 12.97 -2.51
CA ASP A 294 -3.77 13.36 -1.12
C ASP A 294 -4.55 12.46 -0.13
N ALA A 295 -5.78 12.11 -0.50
CA ALA A 295 -6.58 11.14 0.27
C ALA A 295 -5.96 9.73 0.24
N ALA A 296 -5.40 9.29 -0.89
CA ALA A 296 -4.72 8.00 -1.01
C ALA A 296 -3.44 7.95 -0.15
N GLU A 297 -2.66 9.02 -0.13
CA GLU A 297 -1.47 9.16 0.71
C GLU A 297 -1.79 9.05 2.21
N ASP A 298 -2.89 9.69 2.68
CA ASP A 298 -3.37 9.54 4.06
C ASP A 298 -3.78 8.09 4.38
N VAL A 299 -4.41 7.41 3.41
CA VAL A 299 -4.79 6.00 3.56
C VAL A 299 -3.56 5.10 3.62
N ILE A 300 -2.57 5.32 2.75
CA ILE A 300 -1.31 4.57 2.74
C ILE A 300 -0.58 4.73 4.09
N ASP A 301 -0.48 5.96 4.62
CA ASP A 301 0.11 6.19 5.95
C ASP A 301 -0.66 5.45 7.05
N ALA A 302 -1.98 5.53 7.04
CA ALA A 302 -2.79 4.87 8.05
C ALA A 302 -2.75 3.32 7.97
N LEU A 303 -2.61 2.74 6.79
CA LEU A 303 -2.47 1.30 6.58
C LEU A 303 -1.07 0.83 6.98
N SER A 304 -0.01 1.55 6.60
CA SER A 304 1.37 1.24 6.96
C SER A 304 1.58 1.21 8.47
N LYS A 305 0.99 2.17 9.22
CA LYS A 305 0.97 2.18 10.69
C LYS A 305 0.32 0.93 11.31
N ARG A 306 -0.62 0.30 10.61
CA ARG A 306 -1.31 -0.90 11.10
C ARG A 306 -0.54 -2.17 10.77
N ILE A 307 0.10 -2.22 9.64
CA ILE A 307 0.98 -3.32 9.24
C ILE A 307 2.18 -3.39 10.21
N ASP A 308 2.77 -2.26 10.55
CA ASP A 308 3.89 -2.16 11.50
C ASP A 308 3.58 -2.63 12.93
N ARG A 309 2.34 -2.41 13.40
CA ARG A 309 1.89 -2.88 14.73
C ARG A 309 1.73 -4.39 14.81
N TRP A 310 1.68 -5.07 13.68
CA TRP A 310 1.67 -6.53 13.63
C TRP A 310 3.12 -7.00 13.56
N PRO A 311 3.56 -7.94 14.45
CA PRO A 311 4.94 -8.36 14.41
C PRO A 311 5.27 -8.83 13.00
N PRO A 312 6.36 -8.31 12.39
CA PRO A 312 6.77 -8.74 11.07
C PRO A 312 6.92 -10.25 11.15
N ARG A 313 6.38 -10.99 10.20
CA ARG A 313 6.87 -12.33 9.99
C ARG A 313 8.38 -12.17 9.84
N ARG A 314 9.13 -12.62 10.83
CA ARG A 314 10.47 -13.10 10.54
C ARG A 314 10.24 -14.05 9.37
N VAL A 315 10.58 -13.60 8.19
CA VAL A 315 10.77 -14.48 7.06
C VAL A 315 11.80 -15.46 7.61
N ARG A 316 11.34 -16.63 7.98
CA ARG A 316 12.18 -17.75 8.31
C ARG A 316 12.74 -18.23 6.98
N HIS A 317 13.53 -17.38 6.34
CA HIS A 317 14.48 -17.81 5.37
C HIS A 317 15.54 -18.55 6.18
N LEU A 318 15.41 -19.90 6.15
CA LEU A 318 16.54 -20.84 6.23
C LEU A 318 17.65 -20.57 7.28
N ALA A 319 17.33 -19.94 8.41
CA ALA A 319 18.27 -19.87 9.52
C ALA A 319 18.46 -21.23 10.25
N GLY A 320 17.58 -22.20 9.97
CA GLY A 320 17.68 -23.55 10.51
C GLY A 320 18.77 -24.39 9.84
N ASP A 321 18.97 -24.19 8.53
CA ASP A 321 19.92 -25.02 7.77
C ASP A 321 21.36 -24.49 7.83
N THR A 322 21.54 -23.17 7.97
CA THR A 322 22.89 -22.59 8.10
C THR A 322 23.55 -22.88 9.43
N ALA A 323 22.79 -22.98 10.53
CA ALA A 323 23.35 -23.37 11.82
C ALA A 323 23.71 -24.85 11.88
N ARG A 324 23.05 -25.69 11.07
CA ARG A 324 23.36 -27.12 10.96
C ARG A 324 24.55 -27.35 10.02
N ALA A 325 24.60 -26.61 8.90
CA ALA A 325 25.74 -26.64 7.97
C ALA A 325 27.02 -26.08 8.61
N ALA A 326 26.94 -25.00 9.39
CA ALA A 326 28.10 -24.46 10.11
C ALA A 326 28.62 -25.40 11.21
N ARG A 327 27.73 -26.15 11.88
CA ARG A 327 28.15 -27.16 12.89
C ARG A 327 28.74 -28.41 12.23
N THR A 328 28.32 -28.77 11.03
CA THR A 328 28.86 -29.92 10.29
C THR A 328 30.19 -29.59 9.63
N ALA A 329 30.36 -28.36 9.13
CA ALA A 329 31.61 -27.86 8.57
C ALA A 329 32.69 -27.65 9.66
N GLY A 330 32.30 -27.17 10.85
CA GLY A 330 33.23 -26.96 11.98
C GLY A 330 33.85 -28.23 12.56
N ARG A 331 33.29 -29.42 12.28
CA ARG A 331 33.81 -30.71 12.76
C ARG A 331 34.79 -31.38 11.80
N ARG A 332 35.02 -30.84 10.57
CA ARG A 332 35.95 -31.41 9.57
C ARG A 332 37.18 -30.54 9.31
N LEU A 333 37.33 -29.42 10.03
CA LEU A 333 38.56 -28.63 9.95
C LEU A 333 39.60 -29.21 10.90
N GLY A 334 40.40 -30.13 10.36
CA GLY A 334 41.62 -30.60 10.99
C GLY A 334 42.58 -29.44 11.26
N ARG A 335 43.39 -29.59 12.28
CA ARG A 335 44.45 -28.68 12.72
C ARG A 335 45.29 -28.13 11.57
N PRO A 336 45.69 -26.85 11.60
CA PRO A 336 46.51 -26.28 10.54
C PRO A 336 47.88 -26.92 10.54
N HIS A 337 48.27 -27.50 9.43
CA HIS A 337 49.66 -27.87 9.19
C HIS A 337 50.46 -26.59 8.92
N ALA A 338 51.34 -26.27 9.85
CA ALA A 338 52.44 -25.35 9.59
C ALA A 338 53.46 -26.07 8.70
N GLY A 339 53.39 -25.79 7.42
CA GLY A 339 54.32 -26.31 6.40
C GLY A 339 54.38 -25.33 5.24
N GLY A 340 55.44 -24.53 5.21
CA GLY A 340 55.76 -23.63 4.11
C GLY A 340 56.03 -24.41 2.84
N ALA A 341 55.19 -24.26 1.84
CA ALA A 341 55.49 -24.62 0.45
C ALA A 341 55.81 -23.35 -0.31
N ARG A 342 57.08 -23.08 -0.54
CA ARG A 342 57.57 -22.11 -1.55
C ARG A 342 57.31 -22.71 -2.93
N GLY A 343 56.35 -22.14 -3.73
CA GLY A 343 56.22 -22.48 -5.14
C GLY A 343 54.81 -22.67 -5.69
N GLY A 344 53.73 -22.45 -4.91
CA GLY A 344 52.37 -22.49 -5.45
C GLY A 344 51.97 -21.19 -6.18
N PRO A 345 50.93 -21.21 -7.07
CA PRO A 345 50.44 -20.02 -7.73
C PRO A 345 49.94 -19.00 -6.65
N ARG A 346 50.22 -17.71 -6.89
CA ARG A 346 49.79 -16.63 -5.99
C ARG A 346 48.28 -16.63 -5.90
N PRO A 347 47.69 -16.47 -4.69
CA PRO A 347 46.26 -16.39 -4.55
C PRO A 347 45.71 -15.14 -5.29
N GLN A 348 44.63 -15.33 -6.04
CA GLN A 348 43.96 -14.26 -6.77
C GLN A 348 42.84 -13.65 -5.91
N VAL A 349 42.88 -12.35 -5.75
CA VAL A 349 41.89 -11.60 -4.98
C VAL A 349 41.16 -10.60 -5.86
N TYR A 350 39.89 -10.81 -6.09
CA TYR A 350 39.01 -9.96 -6.87
C TYR A 350 38.23 -9.03 -5.93
N VAL A 351 38.38 -7.72 -6.08
CA VAL A 351 37.71 -6.70 -5.25
C VAL A 351 36.66 -6.03 -6.12
N LEU A 352 35.39 -6.41 -5.92
CA LEU A 352 34.23 -5.84 -6.61
C LEU A 352 33.80 -4.57 -5.91
N ILE A 353 33.96 -3.45 -6.60
CA ILE A 353 33.53 -2.11 -6.13
C ILE A 353 32.62 -1.46 -7.15
N GLY A 354 31.93 -0.43 -6.70
CA GLY A 354 31.08 0.45 -7.52
C GLY A 354 30.18 1.25 -6.58
N PRO A 355 30.02 2.56 -6.84
CA PRO A 355 29.10 3.37 -6.02
C PRO A 355 27.68 2.83 -6.09
N PRO A 356 26.82 3.20 -5.14
CA PRO A 356 25.40 2.90 -5.23
C PRO A 356 24.84 3.30 -6.59
N SER A 357 23.85 2.55 -7.09
CA SER A 357 23.16 2.80 -8.38
C SER A 357 23.94 2.41 -9.66
N THR A 358 25.19 2.02 -9.58
CA THR A 358 25.93 1.50 -10.76
C THR A 358 25.58 0.06 -11.12
N GLY A 359 24.85 -0.65 -10.25
CA GLY A 359 24.61 -2.09 -10.38
C GLY A 359 25.54 -2.96 -9.52
N ALA A 360 26.53 -2.38 -8.85
CA ALA A 360 27.43 -3.10 -7.96
C ALA A 360 26.68 -3.78 -6.79
N ASP A 361 25.64 -3.14 -6.25
CA ASP A 361 24.78 -3.73 -5.21
C ASP A 361 23.95 -4.92 -5.74
N ARG A 362 23.54 -4.88 -7.00
CA ARG A 362 22.85 -5.99 -7.68
C ARG A 362 23.78 -7.19 -7.83
N LEU A 363 25.01 -6.97 -8.32
CA LEU A 363 26.05 -7.99 -8.38
C LEU A 363 26.39 -8.53 -6.98
N ARG A 364 26.51 -7.68 -5.97
CA ARG A 364 26.78 -8.10 -4.60
C ARG A 364 25.69 -9.05 -4.08
N ARG A 365 24.41 -8.74 -4.31
CA ARG A 365 23.29 -9.64 -3.96
C ARG A 365 23.35 -10.95 -4.71
N LEU A 366 23.60 -10.90 -6.01
CA LEU A 366 23.71 -12.08 -6.87
C LEU A 366 24.83 -13.01 -6.39
N VAL A 367 26.03 -12.49 -6.16
CA VAL A 367 27.19 -13.21 -5.64
C VAL A 367 26.91 -13.80 -4.25
N TRP A 368 26.29 -13.02 -3.37
CA TRP A 368 25.97 -13.48 -2.01
C TRP A 368 24.93 -14.61 -1.99
N THR A 369 23.90 -14.52 -2.82
CA THR A 369 22.88 -15.56 -2.96
C THR A 369 23.54 -16.88 -3.43
N ASN A 370 24.49 -16.78 -4.33
CA ASN A 370 25.16 -17.92 -4.93
C ASN A 370 26.48 -18.32 -4.26
N ARG A 371 26.83 -17.77 -3.10
CA ARG A 371 28.12 -18.02 -2.44
C ARG A 371 28.44 -19.49 -2.18
N GLY A 372 27.43 -20.34 -1.94
CA GLY A 372 27.62 -21.78 -1.78
C GLY A 372 28.02 -22.49 -3.08
N ARG A 373 27.39 -22.07 -4.22
CA ARG A 373 27.73 -22.56 -5.56
C ARG A 373 29.12 -22.10 -6.00
N LEU A 374 29.48 -20.84 -5.68
CA LEU A 374 30.79 -20.27 -5.98
C LEU A 374 31.89 -20.97 -5.15
N ALA A 375 31.63 -21.26 -3.87
CA ALA A 375 32.57 -22.02 -3.05
C ALA A 375 32.81 -23.44 -3.61
N ALA A 376 31.77 -24.13 -4.07
CA ALA A 376 31.88 -25.43 -4.73
C ALA A 376 32.68 -25.33 -6.08
N ALA A 377 32.66 -24.17 -6.73
CA ALA A 377 33.39 -23.86 -7.95
C ALA A 377 34.82 -23.29 -7.68
N GLY A 378 35.30 -23.31 -6.44
CA GLY A 378 36.65 -22.87 -6.08
C GLY A 378 36.79 -21.35 -5.86
N VAL A 379 35.69 -20.62 -5.69
CA VAL A 379 35.70 -19.17 -5.41
C VAL A 379 35.12 -18.88 -4.02
N HIS A 380 35.98 -18.39 -3.12
CA HIS A 380 35.55 -17.96 -1.81
C HIS A 380 34.94 -16.54 -1.86
N VAL A 381 33.69 -16.38 -1.41
CA VAL A 381 33.02 -15.07 -1.34
C VAL A 381 33.19 -14.47 0.05
N ALA A 382 33.92 -13.35 0.12
CA ALA A 382 34.10 -12.57 1.33
C ALA A 382 33.27 -11.26 1.23
N ALA A 383 32.37 -11.06 2.18
CA ALA A 383 31.56 -9.85 2.23
C ALA A 383 31.57 -9.25 3.66
N THR A 384 31.67 -7.93 3.74
CA THR A 384 31.69 -7.23 5.04
C THR A 384 30.34 -7.24 5.73
N ARG A 385 29.24 -7.38 4.96
CA ARG A 385 27.85 -7.36 5.43
C ARG A 385 26.95 -8.21 4.55
N ARG A 386 25.83 -8.68 5.13
CA ARG A 386 24.74 -9.22 4.32
C ARG A 386 24.14 -8.14 3.45
N PRO A 387 23.79 -8.42 2.17
CA PRO A 387 23.22 -7.44 1.24
C PRO A 387 21.89 -6.82 1.69
N ASP A 388 21.15 -7.55 2.50
CA ASP A 388 19.80 -7.22 3.01
C ASP A 388 19.82 -6.28 4.23
N ALA A 389 20.98 -5.96 4.78
CA ALA A 389 21.11 -4.97 5.84
C ALA A 389 20.96 -3.56 5.28
N ALA A 390 19.70 -3.16 5.01
CA ALA A 390 19.37 -1.83 4.52
C ALA A 390 19.83 -0.74 5.50
N GLY A 391 20.47 0.30 4.98
CA GLY A 391 20.56 1.59 5.62
C GLY A 391 21.81 1.90 6.43
N SER A 392 22.79 1.03 6.59
CA SER A 392 24.01 1.37 7.33
C SER A 392 25.17 1.76 6.42
N ARG A 393 25.36 3.06 6.21
CA ARG A 393 26.54 3.66 5.55
C ARG A 393 27.79 3.73 6.45
N SER A 394 27.73 3.17 7.66
CA SER A 394 28.90 3.16 8.55
C SER A 394 29.99 2.26 7.98
N ARG A 395 31.19 2.84 7.81
CA ARG A 395 32.39 2.11 7.41
C ARG A 395 32.59 0.90 8.31
N PRO A 396 32.83 -0.31 7.76
CA PRO A 396 33.18 -1.45 8.59
C PRO A 396 34.45 -1.11 9.37
N ALA A 397 34.50 -1.53 10.64
CA ALA A 397 35.70 -1.34 11.43
C ALA A 397 36.87 -2.04 10.74
N ALA A 398 38.04 -1.40 10.73
CA ALA A 398 39.26 -1.94 10.14
C ALA A 398 39.62 -3.37 10.59
N SER A 399 39.14 -3.78 11.78
CA SER A 399 39.27 -5.13 12.32
C SER A 399 38.44 -6.16 11.55
N VAL A 400 37.23 -5.80 11.09
CA VAL A 400 36.36 -6.69 10.29
C VAL A 400 37.01 -6.97 8.94
N TRP A 401 37.55 -5.92 8.29
CA TRP A 401 38.28 -6.06 7.04
C TRP A 401 39.51 -6.93 7.18
N ARG A 402 40.34 -6.69 8.19
CA ARG A 402 41.54 -7.52 8.47
C ARG A 402 41.18 -8.97 8.74
N GLY A 403 40.05 -9.25 9.37
CA GLY A 403 39.53 -10.61 9.58
C GLY A 403 39.19 -11.28 8.25
N LEU A 404 38.35 -10.64 7.45
CA LEU A 404 37.90 -11.16 6.14
C LEU A 404 39.02 -11.42 5.17
N VAL A 405 39.96 -10.48 5.04
CA VAL A 405 41.13 -10.63 4.17
C VAL A 405 42.06 -11.72 4.66
N ARG A 406 42.26 -11.86 5.98
CA ARG A 406 43.09 -12.93 6.59
C ARG A 406 42.44 -14.30 6.35
N ASP A 407 41.11 -14.41 6.48
CA ASP A 407 40.39 -15.65 6.21
C ASP A 407 40.40 -15.99 4.73
N ALA A 408 40.32 -14.97 3.88
CA ALA A 408 40.46 -15.09 2.44
C ALA A 408 41.86 -15.58 2.03
N ALA A 409 42.93 -14.99 2.59
CA ALA A 409 44.32 -15.39 2.33
C ALA A 409 44.64 -16.82 2.82
N ARG A 410 43.88 -17.34 3.78
CA ARG A 410 44.00 -18.71 4.26
C ARG A 410 43.09 -19.70 3.54
N SER A 411 42.26 -19.22 2.64
CA SER A 411 41.32 -20.05 1.90
C SER A 411 42.07 -21.02 0.99
N ALA A 412 41.74 -22.30 1.07
CA ALA A 412 42.27 -23.33 0.18
C ALA A 412 41.76 -23.21 -1.31
N HIS A 413 40.94 -22.18 -1.59
CA HIS A 413 40.20 -22.05 -2.86
C HIS A 413 40.97 -21.33 -3.96
N GLY A 414 42.16 -20.79 -3.72
CA GLY A 414 42.99 -20.10 -4.76
C GLY A 414 42.40 -18.76 -5.27
N LYS A 415 41.08 -18.60 -5.29
CA LYS A 415 40.37 -17.39 -5.71
C LYS A 415 39.47 -16.85 -4.63
N VAL A 416 39.53 -15.55 -4.40
CA VAL A 416 38.71 -14.87 -3.40
C VAL A 416 38.01 -13.69 -4.05
N LEU A 417 36.67 -13.59 -3.88
CA LEU A 417 35.87 -12.48 -4.35
C LEU A 417 35.38 -11.65 -3.15
N VAL A 418 35.92 -10.45 -3.02
CA VAL A 418 35.51 -9.46 -1.99
C VAL A 418 34.51 -8.52 -2.59
N THR A 419 33.34 -8.38 -1.95
CA THR A 419 32.26 -7.50 -2.46
C THR A 419 31.89 -6.45 -1.42
N ASP A 420 32.18 -5.17 -1.71
CA ASP A 420 31.70 -4.05 -0.89
C ASP A 420 31.60 -2.74 -1.71
N THR A 421 30.39 -2.22 -1.83
CA THR A 421 30.11 -1.00 -2.60
C THR A 421 30.65 0.27 -1.94
N VAL A 422 30.83 0.27 -0.60
CA VAL A 422 31.42 1.41 0.13
C VAL A 422 32.90 1.66 -0.25
N LEU A 423 33.56 0.68 -0.83
CA LEU A 423 34.96 0.83 -1.24
C LEU A 423 35.18 1.76 -2.44
N ALA A 424 34.15 2.09 -3.19
CA ALA A 424 34.22 3.11 -4.23
C ALA A 424 34.55 4.50 -3.63
N SER A 425 34.05 4.79 -2.41
CA SER A 425 34.34 6.02 -1.65
C SER A 425 35.52 5.91 -0.70
N ALA A 426 36.30 4.82 -0.78
CA ALA A 426 37.44 4.62 0.09
C ALA A 426 38.54 5.66 -0.19
N GLY A 427 38.97 6.35 0.88
CA GLY A 427 40.18 7.18 0.83
C GLY A 427 41.44 6.34 0.85
N ASP A 428 42.58 7.01 0.59
CA ASP A 428 43.90 6.37 0.48
C ASP A 428 44.30 5.52 1.69
N ASP A 429 43.97 5.99 2.90
CA ASP A 429 44.25 5.23 4.13
C ASP A 429 43.50 3.90 4.20
N VAL A 430 42.23 3.93 3.77
CA VAL A 430 41.38 2.73 3.76
C VAL A 430 41.85 1.75 2.69
N ILE A 431 42.20 2.23 1.50
CA ILE A 431 42.74 1.40 0.42
C ILE A 431 44.06 0.75 0.86
N SER A 432 44.97 1.53 1.45
CA SER A 432 46.25 1.02 1.97
C SER A 432 46.07 -0.02 3.06
N LEU A 433 45.13 0.22 4.00
CA LEU A 433 44.81 -0.75 5.05
C LEU A 433 44.23 -2.06 4.50
N LEU A 434 43.49 -1.98 3.40
CA LEU A 434 42.88 -3.13 2.73
C LEU A 434 43.93 -3.94 1.95
N LEU A 435 44.87 -3.27 1.29
CA LEU A 435 45.87 -3.90 0.43
C LEU A 435 47.03 -4.51 1.21
N ARG A 436 47.39 -3.94 2.39
CA ARG A 436 48.52 -4.40 3.19
C ARG A 436 48.48 -5.90 3.57
N PRO A 437 47.35 -6.51 3.95
CA PRO A 437 47.31 -7.95 4.21
C PRO A 437 47.31 -8.81 2.95
N LEU A 438 47.19 -8.20 1.77
CA LEU A 438 47.19 -8.87 0.46
C LEU A 438 48.58 -8.82 -0.23
N GLU A 439 49.61 -8.36 0.48
CA GLU A 439 50.99 -8.42 0.00
C GLU A 439 51.34 -9.87 -0.41
N GLY A 440 51.71 -10.07 -1.67
CA GLY A 440 51.97 -11.39 -2.25
C GLY A 440 50.79 -12.04 -2.99
N ALA A 441 49.61 -11.50 -2.91
CA ALA A 441 48.48 -11.90 -3.74
C ALA A 441 48.42 -11.11 -5.07
N GLU A 442 47.79 -11.69 -6.06
CA GLU A 442 47.40 -10.96 -7.28
C GLU A 442 46.05 -10.31 -7.10
N VAL A 443 46.04 -8.96 -7.00
CA VAL A 443 44.81 -8.20 -6.73
C VAL A 443 44.23 -7.68 -8.05
N HIS A 444 42.96 -8.02 -8.29
CA HIS A 444 42.13 -7.55 -9.39
C HIS A 444 41.02 -6.65 -8.87
N LEU A 445 40.97 -5.40 -9.34
CA LEU A 445 39.90 -4.46 -9.04
C LEU A 445 38.81 -4.57 -10.12
N LEU A 446 37.59 -4.85 -9.74
CA LEU A 446 36.41 -4.87 -10.61
C LEU A 446 35.55 -3.67 -10.30
N TYR A 447 35.49 -2.71 -11.21
CA TYR A 447 34.66 -1.53 -11.10
C TYR A 447 33.40 -1.68 -11.97
N VAL A 448 32.22 -1.58 -11.40
CA VAL A 448 30.96 -1.62 -12.16
C VAL A 448 30.70 -0.24 -12.73
N LEU A 449 30.62 -0.14 -14.05
CA LEU A 449 30.41 1.10 -14.80
C LEU A 449 29.05 1.06 -15.50
N ARG A 450 28.23 2.08 -15.28
CA ARG A 450 26.91 2.25 -15.88
C ARG A 450 26.87 3.54 -16.69
N ASP A 451 26.11 3.57 -17.80
CA ASP A 451 25.90 4.80 -18.55
C ASP A 451 25.22 5.89 -17.71
N VAL A 452 25.43 7.15 -18.08
CA VAL A 452 24.99 8.30 -17.27
C VAL A 452 23.48 8.41 -17.18
N LYS A 453 22.77 8.16 -18.28
CA LYS A 453 21.32 8.34 -18.35
C LYS A 453 20.57 7.31 -17.51
N THR A 454 21.04 6.08 -17.40
CA THR A 454 20.45 5.07 -16.53
C THR A 454 20.99 5.15 -15.10
N LEU A 455 22.18 5.70 -14.90
CA LEU A 455 22.77 5.93 -13.60
C LEU A 455 22.00 7.00 -12.80
N LEU A 456 21.69 8.14 -13.43
CA LEU A 456 21.05 9.28 -12.73
C LEU A 456 19.68 8.95 -12.14
N PRO A 457 18.74 8.30 -12.86
CA PRO A 457 17.48 7.82 -12.29
C PRO A 457 17.70 6.89 -11.10
N ALA A 458 18.60 5.93 -11.21
CA ALA A 458 18.90 5.00 -10.13
C ALA A 458 19.52 5.71 -8.91
N ALA A 459 20.36 6.73 -9.13
CA ALA A 459 20.94 7.53 -8.06
C ALA A 459 19.86 8.40 -7.35
N TRP A 460 18.94 8.99 -8.10
CA TRP A 460 17.82 9.73 -7.52
C TRP A 460 16.89 8.81 -6.73
N GLN A 461 16.54 7.65 -7.26
CA GLN A 461 15.76 6.61 -6.58
C GLN A 461 16.38 6.22 -5.23
N GLU A 462 17.68 5.97 -5.20
CA GLU A 462 18.37 5.59 -3.96
C GLU A 462 18.35 6.74 -2.93
N ARG A 463 18.49 7.98 -3.38
CA ARG A 463 18.40 9.15 -2.50
C ARG A 463 17.00 9.34 -1.93
N VAL A 464 15.97 9.22 -2.77
CA VAL A 464 14.57 9.26 -2.34
C VAL A 464 14.30 8.22 -1.25
N ARG A 465 14.89 7.04 -1.34
CA ARG A 465 14.73 5.98 -0.33
C ARG A 465 15.42 6.26 1.00
N VAL A 466 16.45 7.11 1.04
CA VAL A 466 17.30 7.31 2.24
C VAL A 466 17.08 8.66 2.90
N GLN A 467 16.76 9.72 2.15
CA GLN A 467 16.66 11.09 2.65
C GLN A 467 15.67 11.92 1.86
N PRO A 468 15.15 13.04 2.43
CA PRO A 468 14.39 14.01 1.67
C PRO A 468 15.16 14.46 0.42
N THR A 469 14.48 14.46 -0.71
CA THR A 469 15.09 14.73 -2.02
C THR A 469 14.13 15.58 -2.83
N PRO A 470 14.58 16.66 -3.53
CA PRO A 470 13.71 17.46 -4.38
C PRO A 470 13.18 16.65 -5.57
N PRO A 471 12.17 17.16 -6.29
CA PRO A 471 11.69 16.58 -7.54
C PRO A 471 12.83 16.36 -8.55
N TRP A 472 12.61 15.44 -9.48
CA TRP A 472 13.62 14.98 -10.44
C TRP A 472 14.34 16.13 -11.18
N SER A 473 13.60 17.09 -11.74
CA SER A 473 14.19 18.20 -12.50
C SER A 473 15.03 19.13 -11.63
N GLU A 474 14.54 19.45 -10.43
CA GLU A 474 15.26 20.30 -9.47
C GLU A 474 16.53 19.62 -8.94
N TRP A 475 16.46 18.30 -8.73
CA TRP A 475 17.61 17.51 -8.32
C TRP A 475 18.69 17.48 -9.40
N LEU A 476 18.30 17.35 -10.68
CA LEU A 476 19.24 17.43 -11.81
C LEU A 476 19.87 18.82 -11.92
N ASP A 477 19.07 19.88 -11.78
CA ASP A 477 19.57 21.25 -11.83
C ASP A 477 20.60 21.51 -10.72
N ALA A 478 20.30 21.05 -9.50
CA ALA A 478 21.23 21.17 -8.38
C ALA A 478 22.53 20.37 -8.59
N LEU A 479 22.45 19.20 -9.27
CA LEU A 479 23.62 18.41 -9.60
C LEU A 479 24.53 19.13 -10.61
N ILE A 480 23.95 19.77 -11.62
CA ILE A 480 24.67 20.41 -12.73
C ILE A 480 25.20 21.80 -12.34
N ALA A 481 24.42 22.57 -11.58
CA ALA A 481 24.78 23.92 -11.14
C ALA A 481 25.83 23.94 -10.03
N ALA A 482 26.13 22.81 -9.40
CA ALA A 482 27.10 22.76 -8.32
C ALA A 482 28.50 23.12 -8.83
N PRO A 483 29.15 24.22 -8.35
CA PRO A 483 30.51 24.61 -8.80
C PRO A 483 31.57 23.59 -8.42
N ALA A 484 31.34 22.83 -7.35
CA ALA A 484 32.04 21.58 -7.05
C ALA A 484 31.03 20.45 -7.08
N ALA A 485 31.38 19.32 -7.69
CA ALA A 485 30.53 18.15 -7.73
C ALA A 485 29.99 17.80 -6.32
N PRO A 486 28.71 17.41 -6.19
CA PRO A 486 28.16 17.05 -4.89
C PRO A 486 29.02 16.00 -4.17
N PRO A 487 29.09 15.97 -2.83
CA PRO A 487 29.99 15.09 -2.06
C PRO A 487 29.93 13.59 -2.42
N TRP A 488 28.84 13.14 -3.05
CA TRP A 488 28.65 11.76 -3.48
C TRP A 488 29.08 11.50 -4.94
N TRP A 489 29.21 12.53 -5.79
CA TRP A 489 29.54 12.40 -7.20
C TRP A 489 31.00 11.96 -7.47
N PRO A 490 32.01 12.37 -6.68
CA PRO A 490 33.39 11.88 -6.85
C PRO A 490 33.51 10.34 -6.81
N ASP A 491 32.59 9.66 -6.15
CA ASP A 491 32.55 8.19 -6.12
C ASP A 491 32.09 7.60 -7.45
N HIS A 492 31.37 8.38 -8.27
CA HIS A 492 30.92 8.03 -9.63
C HIS A 492 31.87 8.50 -10.73
N ASP A 493 32.89 9.28 -10.38
CA ASP A 493 33.98 9.65 -11.27
C ASP A 493 34.96 8.47 -11.36
N VAL A 494 34.79 7.67 -12.44
CA VAL A 494 35.56 6.44 -12.65
C VAL A 494 37.05 6.68 -12.66
N ASP A 495 37.51 7.77 -13.31
CA ASP A 495 38.92 8.08 -13.41
C ASP A 495 39.55 8.42 -12.06
N GLN A 496 38.82 9.17 -11.22
CA GLN A 496 39.30 9.50 -9.89
C GLN A 496 39.33 8.26 -8.97
N VAL A 497 38.34 7.40 -9.05
CA VAL A 497 38.31 6.15 -8.25
C VAL A 497 39.44 5.23 -8.68
N LEU A 498 39.59 4.98 -9.98
CA LEU A 498 40.65 4.08 -10.49
C LEU A 498 42.03 4.62 -10.22
N ARG A 499 42.23 5.94 -10.31
CA ARG A 499 43.51 6.60 -9.99
C ARG A 499 43.91 6.35 -8.54
N ARG A 500 43.02 6.50 -7.58
CA ARG A 500 43.30 6.24 -6.17
C ARG A 500 43.78 4.80 -5.93
N TRP A 501 43.14 3.81 -6.53
CA TRP A 501 43.51 2.41 -6.39
C TRP A 501 44.85 2.08 -7.08
N ARG A 502 45.07 2.62 -8.28
CA ARG A 502 46.34 2.44 -9.04
C ARG A 502 47.53 3.05 -8.29
N GLN A 503 47.35 4.23 -7.70
CA GLN A 503 48.42 4.88 -6.91
C GLN A 503 48.83 4.05 -5.68
N ARG A 504 47.95 3.15 -5.21
CA ARG A 504 48.25 2.22 -4.12
C ARG A 504 48.73 0.84 -4.59
N GLY A 505 49.10 0.69 -5.86
CA GLY A 505 49.78 -0.49 -6.40
C GLY A 505 48.86 -1.53 -7.05
N VAL A 506 47.57 -1.28 -7.22
CA VAL A 506 46.67 -2.18 -7.95
C VAL A 506 46.90 -2.03 -9.46
N LYS A 507 47.42 -3.09 -10.08
CA LYS A 507 47.77 -3.11 -11.51
C LYS A 507 46.65 -3.67 -12.40
N ASN A 508 45.94 -4.69 -11.92
CA ASN A 508 44.86 -5.36 -12.67
C ASN A 508 43.53 -4.68 -12.37
N VAL A 509 43.03 -3.89 -13.30
CA VAL A 509 41.76 -3.19 -13.21
C VAL A 509 40.85 -3.66 -14.33
N HIS A 510 39.62 -4.07 -13.98
CA HIS A 510 38.58 -4.49 -14.91
C HIS A 510 37.38 -3.58 -14.81
N LEU A 511 36.85 -3.13 -15.93
CA LEU A 511 35.57 -2.42 -16.01
C LEU A 511 34.47 -3.42 -16.36
N VAL A 512 33.54 -3.67 -15.46
CA VAL A 512 32.36 -4.49 -15.72
C VAL A 512 31.25 -3.53 -16.11
N LEU A 513 30.86 -3.51 -17.38
CA LEU A 513 29.81 -2.64 -17.88
C LEU A 513 28.47 -3.16 -17.43
N PHE A 514 27.56 -2.23 -17.08
CA PHE A 514 26.18 -2.59 -16.70
C PHE A 514 25.38 -2.83 -17.99
N PRO A 515 24.75 -4.02 -18.17
CA PRO A 515 24.15 -4.38 -19.44
C PRO A 515 22.80 -3.67 -19.68
N LYS A 516 22.50 -3.42 -20.96
CA LYS A 516 21.21 -2.91 -21.46
C LYS A 516 20.38 -4.02 -22.11
N VAL A 517 20.17 -5.12 -21.40
CA VAL A 517 19.45 -6.29 -21.88
C VAL A 517 18.31 -6.65 -20.94
N ALA A 518 17.35 -7.45 -21.41
CA ALA A 518 16.19 -7.87 -20.60
C ALA A 518 16.60 -8.73 -19.39
N ASP A 519 17.54 -9.67 -19.57
CA ASP A 519 18.09 -10.48 -18.48
C ASP A 519 19.38 -9.87 -17.92
N VAL A 520 19.23 -8.79 -17.19
CA VAL A 520 20.36 -8.07 -16.56
C VAL A 520 21.14 -8.95 -15.58
N ASP A 521 20.46 -9.79 -14.79
CA ASP A 521 21.12 -10.60 -13.76
C ASP A 521 21.93 -11.75 -14.36
N GLY A 522 21.39 -12.40 -15.39
CA GLY A 522 22.08 -13.43 -16.13
C GLY A 522 23.34 -12.89 -16.83
N GLU A 523 23.21 -11.74 -17.50
CA GLU A 523 24.33 -11.11 -18.20
C GLU A 523 25.39 -10.61 -17.21
N LEU A 524 25.03 -9.99 -16.11
CA LEU A 524 25.98 -9.57 -15.06
C LEU A 524 26.73 -10.78 -14.47
N TRP A 525 26.04 -11.92 -14.28
CA TRP A 525 26.68 -13.15 -13.83
C TRP A 525 27.75 -13.64 -14.82
N GLU A 526 27.42 -13.66 -16.10
CA GLU A 526 28.38 -14.10 -17.16
C GLU A 526 29.55 -13.13 -17.30
N ARG A 527 29.31 -11.82 -17.21
CA ARG A 527 30.37 -10.81 -17.19
C ARG A 527 31.34 -11.01 -16.02
N LEU A 528 30.81 -11.23 -14.83
CA LEU A 528 31.63 -11.48 -13.66
C LEU A 528 32.36 -12.83 -13.76
N ARG A 529 31.68 -13.86 -14.30
CA ARG A 529 32.27 -15.18 -14.54
C ARG A 529 33.46 -15.11 -15.47
N SER A 530 33.39 -14.34 -16.54
CA SER A 530 34.49 -14.22 -17.55
C SER A 530 35.78 -13.66 -16.95
N VAL A 531 35.67 -12.81 -15.91
CA VAL A 531 36.84 -12.24 -15.20
C VAL A 531 37.35 -13.17 -14.12
N VAL A 532 36.46 -13.66 -13.25
CA VAL A 532 36.89 -14.48 -12.10
C VAL A 532 37.17 -15.92 -12.49
N GLY A 533 36.54 -16.41 -13.55
CA GLY A 533 36.86 -17.71 -14.18
C GLY A 533 36.32 -18.90 -13.40
N TRP A 534 35.07 -18.91 -12.98
CA TRP A 534 34.41 -20.13 -12.53
C TRP A 534 33.75 -20.87 -13.71
N PRO A 535 33.47 -22.21 -13.56
CA PRO A 535 32.92 -23.00 -14.65
C PRO A 535 31.56 -22.48 -15.15
N ALA A 536 31.33 -22.53 -16.47
CA ALA A 536 30.07 -22.14 -17.10
C ALA A 536 28.87 -22.98 -16.65
N SER A 537 29.09 -24.17 -16.11
CA SER A 537 28.09 -25.04 -15.52
C SER A 537 27.52 -24.48 -14.19
N THR A 538 28.18 -23.50 -13.57
CA THR A 538 27.73 -22.85 -12.33
C THR A 538 26.60 -21.86 -12.64
N ARG A 539 25.38 -22.35 -12.76
CA ARG A 539 24.19 -21.54 -13.03
C ARG A 539 23.79 -20.71 -11.79
N PRO A 540 23.42 -19.42 -11.97
CA PRO A 540 22.99 -18.60 -10.84
C PRO A 540 21.57 -18.95 -10.36
N GLU A 541 21.34 -18.80 -9.08
CA GLU A 541 20.01 -18.57 -8.52
C GLU A 541 19.78 -17.06 -8.55
N LEU A 542 18.79 -16.63 -9.32
CA LEU A 542 18.50 -15.21 -9.45
C LEU A 542 17.74 -14.71 -8.22
N PRO A 543 18.16 -13.62 -7.58
CA PRO A 543 17.42 -13.03 -6.49
C PRO A 543 16.06 -12.53 -7.02
N ASN A 544 15.03 -12.54 -6.14
CA ASN A 544 13.75 -11.93 -6.47
C ASN A 544 13.96 -10.50 -6.98
N ARG A 545 13.31 -10.16 -8.09
CA ARG A 545 13.43 -8.88 -8.79
C ARG A 545 13.30 -7.69 -7.82
N ALA A 546 14.39 -7.00 -7.57
CA ALA A 546 14.36 -5.60 -7.23
C ALA A 546 14.66 -4.86 -8.56
N GLY A 547 13.62 -4.55 -9.32
CA GLY A 547 13.74 -3.77 -10.56
C GLY A 547 14.08 -2.31 -10.26
N ASP A 548 14.64 -1.63 -11.25
CA ASP A 548 14.64 -0.17 -11.24
C ASP A 548 13.19 0.31 -11.36
N LEU A 549 12.79 1.27 -10.53
CA LEU A 549 11.44 1.86 -10.56
C LEU A 549 11.34 2.86 -11.71
N GLY A 550 10.14 3.03 -12.26
CA GLY A 550 9.83 4.11 -13.18
C GLY A 550 9.72 5.47 -12.47
N HIS A 551 9.67 6.56 -13.25
CA HIS A 551 9.62 7.92 -12.71
C HIS A 551 8.43 8.13 -11.78
N VAL A 552 7.25 7.62 -12.18
CA VAL A 552 5.99 7.75 -11.41
C VAL A 552 6.12 7.12 -10.03
N GLN A 553 6.67 5.90 -9.95
CA GLN A 553 6.81 5.20 -8.68
C GLN A 553 7.82 5.89 -7.76
N VAL A 554 8.93 6.39 -8.29
CA VAL A 554 9.93 7.09 -7.46
C VAL A 554 9.36 8.41 -6.96
N GLU A 555 8.62 9.15 -7.78
CA GLU A 555 7.97 10.39 -7.37
C GLU A 555 6.89 10.14 -6.30
N LEU A 556 6.11 9.07 -6.44
CA LEU A 556 5.16 8.66 -5.40
C LEU A 556 5.87 8.35 -4.07
N LEU A 557 6.97 7.59 -4.10
CA LEU A 557 7.76 7.31 -2.89
C LEU A 557 8.36 8.59 -2.29
N ARG A 558 8.77 9.55 -3.12
CA ARG A 558 9.27 10.86 -2.67
C ARG A 558 8.20 11.63 -1.89
N ARG A 559 6.98 11.70 -2.40
CA ARG A 559 5.85 12.35 -1.70
C ARG A 559 5.48 11.62 -0.41
N LEU A 560 5.40 10.30 -0.45
CA LEU A 560 5.09 9.49 0.72
C LEU A 560 6.15 9.62 1.82
N ARG A 561 7.38 9.96 1.49
CA ARG A 561 8.46 10.17 2.47
C ARG A 561 8.17 11.28 3.47
N ASP A 562 7.46 12.32 3.07
CA ASP A 562 7.08 13.42 3.95
C ASP A 562 6.05 12.98 5.01
N ARG A 563 5.35 11.88 4.77
CA ARG A 563 4.32 11.31 5.66
C ARG A 563 4.78 10.07 6.43
N LEU A 564 5.74 9.32 5.89
CA LEU A 564 6.20 8.04 6.42
C LEU A 564 7.61 8.15 7.00
N ASP A 565 7.85 7.49 8.14
CA ASP A 565 9.23 7.27 8.59
C ASP A 565 9.96 6.27 7.67
N GLY A 566 11.29 6.23 7.79
CA GLY A 566 12.13 5.41 6.90
C GLY A 566 11.81 3.91 6.93
N ARG A 567 11.32 3.37 8.05
CA ARG A 567 10.95 1.96 8.17
C ARG A 567 9.67 1.66 7.40
N ARG A 568 8.65 2.51 7.58
CA ARG A 568 7.37 2.36 6.88
C ARG A 568 7.51 2.61 5.38
N LEU A 569 8.31 3.61 5.02
CA LEU A 569 8.64 3.85 3.62
C LEU A 569 9.34 2.63 2.99
N GLY A 570 10.25 1.96 3.72
CA GLY A 570 10.86 0.72 3.26
C GLY A 570 9.85 -0.39 2.97
N HIS A 571 8.87 -0.60 3.85
CA HIS A 571 7.79 -1.57 3.63
C HIS A 571 6.91 -1.19 2.43
N VAL A 572 6.55 0.07 2.30
CA VAL A 572 5.76 0.57 1.16
C VAL A 572 6.54 0.40 -0.15
N ALA A 573 7.85 0.68 -0.13
CA ALA A 573 8.70 0.50 -1.30
C ALA A 573 8.76 -0.96 -1.79
N GLU A 574 8.63 -1.96 -0.90
CA GLU A 574 8.54 -3.38 -1.32
C GLU A 574 7.30 -3.65 -2.18
N PHE A 575 6.16 -3.03 -1.88
CA PHE A 575 4.95 -3.13 -2.70
C PHE A 575 5.10 -2.40 -4.04
N VAL A 576 5.74 -1.22 -4.02
CA VAL A 576 6.00 -0.45 -5.24
C VAL A 576 6.99 -1.20 -6.16
N LEU A 577 8.00 -1.85 -5.59
CA LEU A 577 8.97 -2.69 -6.34
C LEU A 577 8.34 -3.95 -6.96
N ALA A 578 7.20 -4.40 -6.45
CA ALA A 578 6.47 -5.53 -7.00
C ALA A 578 5.58 -5.16 -8.18
N SER A 579 5.36 -3.87 -8.44
CA SER A 579 4.60 -3.38 -9.61
C SER A 579 5.50 -3.19 -10.82
N ASP A 580 4.90 -3.24 -12.02
CA ASP A 580 5.65 -2.94 -13.24
C ASP A 580 6.09 -1.47 -13.26
N PRO A 581 7.32 -1.16 -13.73
CA PRO A 581 7.80 0.21 -13.82
C PRO A 581 6.90 1.08 -14.72
N SER A 582 6.51 2.26 -14.24
CA SER A 582 5.70 3.21 -15.00
C SER A 582 6.36 4.58 -15.11
N GLY A 583 6.19 5.22 -16.24
CA GLY A 583 6.80 6.50 -16.58
C GLY A 583 8.29 6.38 -16.88
N SER A 584 8.72 7.00 -17.97
CA SER A 584 10.14 7.12 -18.34
C SER A 584 10.72 8.41 -17.76
N PHE A 585 12.02 8.36 -17.42
CA PHE A 585 12.73 9.56 -17.01
C PHE A 585 13.09 10.39 -18.23
N THR A 586 12.63 11.63 -18.29
CA THR A 586 13.02 12.61 -19.28
C THR A 586 14.08 13.55 -18.72
N PHE A 587 15.02 13.98 -19.57
CA PHE A 587 16.07 14.90 -19.19
C PHE A 587 15.80 16.27 -19.79
N PRO A 588 15.88 17.37 -18.99
CA PRO A 588 15.79 18.72 -19.54
C PRO A 588 16.91 18.96 -20.58
N GLU A 589 16.59 19.62 -21.68
CA GLU A 589 17.57 19.91 -22.76
C GLU A 589 18.83 20.63 -22.23
N ARG A 590 18.67 21.52 -21.24
CA ARG A 590 19.76 22.22 -20.55
C ARG A 590 20.79 21.30 -19.87
N THR A 591 20.41 20.04 -19.60
CA THR A 591 21.30 19.04 -18.95
C THR A 591 22.19 18.31 -19.95
N ARG A 592 21.88 18.40 -21.25
CA ARG A 592 22.58 17.68 -22.34
C ARG A 592 24.09 17.84 -22.31
N PRO A 593 24.66 19.10 -22.25
CA PRO A 593 26.12 19.25 -22.32
C PRO A 593 26.82 18.53 -21.15
N TRP A 594 26.23 18.58 -19.96
CA TRP A 594 26.81 17.92 -18.79
C TRP A 594 26.74 16.39 -18.91
N ILE A 595 25.60 15.86 -19.35
CA ILE A 595 25.41 14.40 -19.54
C ILE A 595 26.36 13.86 -20.61
N GLU A 596 26.47 14.54 -21.77
CA GLU A 596 27.36 14.13 -22.86
C GLU A 596 28.83 14.20 -22.44
N ALA A 597 29.25 15.23 -21.73
CA ALA A 597 30.61 15.34 -21.20
C ALA A 597 30.95 14.19 -20.21
N ASN A 598 30.01 13.80 -19.37
CA ASN A 598 30.20 12.67 -18.45
C ASN A 598 30.14 11.31 -19.15
N ALA A 599 29.32 11.16 -20.20
CA ALA A 599 29.30 9.98 -21.05
C ALA A 599 30.63 9.82 -21.80
N ALA A 600 31.13 10.89 -22.40
CA ALA A 600 32.44 10.90 -23.13
C ALA A 600 33.60 10.49 -22.21
N ARG A 601 33.64 10.99 -20.95
CA ARG A 601 34.67 10.57 -19.98
C ARG A 601 34.61 9.07 -19.68
N ARG A 602 33.41 8.50 -19.49
CA ARG A 602 33.25 7.06 -19.27
C ARG A 602 33.69 6.24 -20.46
N TRP A 603 33.37 6.72 -21.65
CA TRP A 603 33.77 6.09 -22.90
C TRP A 603 35.30 6.10 -23.08
N SER A 604 35.94 7.26 -22.81
CA SER A 604 37.41 7.38 -22.86
C SER A 604 38.07 6.43 -21.88
N CYS A 605 37.58 6.37 -20.63
CA CYS A 605 38.13 5.44 -19.64
C CYS A 605 37.99 3.96 -20.07
N ALA A 606 36.87 3.59 -20.70
CA ALA A 606 36.70 2.25 -21.26
C ALA A 606 37.64 1.99 -22.43
N ALA A 607 37.84 2.98 -23.29
CA ALA A 607 38.77 2.88 -24.43
C ALA A 607 40.22 2.70 -23.96
N ASP A 608 40.67 3.40 -22.92
CA ASP A 608 42.00 3.28 -22.32
C ASP A 608 42.25 1.90 -21.69
N LEU A 609 41.22 1.24 -21.24
CA LEU A 609 41.26 -0.08 -20.59
C LEU A 609 40.79 -1.22 -21.52
N ARG A 610 40.77 -1.01 -22.83
CA ARG A 610 40.11 -1.89 -23.82
C ARG A 610 40.32 -3.40 -23.63
N ASN A 611 41.47 -3.87 -23.16
CA ASN A 611 41.76 -5.28 -22.90
C ASN A 611 41.14 -5.80 -21.57
N ASN A 612 40.67 -4.91 -20.73
CA ASN A 612 40.10 -5.21 -19.41
C ASN A 612 38.66 -4.69 -19.27
N VAL A 613 38.00 -4.38 -20.37
CA VAL A 613 36.56 -4.05 -20.41
C VAL A 613 35.76 -5.33 -20.59
N VAL A 614 34.74 -5.52 -19.76
CA VAL A 614 33.88 -6.70 -19.74
C VAL A 614 32.47 -6.28 -20.04
N GLY A 615 31.97 -6.65 -21.18
CA GLY A 615 30.69 -6.26 -21.75
C GLY A 615 30.85 -5.47 -23.05
N ASP A 616 29.73 -5.08 -23.63
CA ASP A 616 29.69 -4.30 -24.85
C ASP A 616 29.87 -2.80 -24.54
N VAL A 617 30.78 -2.12 -25.19
CA VAL A 617 30.99 -0.67 -25.01
C VAL A 617 29.75 0.11 -25.45
N GLY A 618 28.92 -0.43 -26.35
CA GLY A 618 27.60 0.10 -26.67
C GLY A 618 26.68 0.24 -25.49
N ASP A 619 26.89 -0.50 -24.40
CA ASP A 619 26.14 -0.30 -23.14
C ASP A 619 26.37 1.08 -22.48
N LEU A 620 27.44 1.78 -22.85
CA LEU A 620 27.75 3.14 -22.40
C LEU A 620 27.19 4.22 -23.32
N GLU A 621 26.64 3.87 -24.46
CA GLU A 621 26.06 4.83 -25.40
C GLU A 621 24.80 5.43 -24.85
N SER A 622 24.69 6.76 -24.81
CA SER A 622 23.50 7.49 -24.40
C SER A 622 22.67 7.81 -25.65
N PHE A 623 21.46 7.23 -25.73
CA PHE A 623 20.56 7.48 -26.87
C PHE A 623 20.06 8.94 -26.90
N PRO A 624 19.97 9.58 -28.10
CA PRO A 624 19.62 11.01 -28.21
C PRO A 624 18.17 11.36 -27.83
N GLY A 625 17.26 10.38 -27.78
CA GLY A 625 15.80 10.61 -27.72
C GLY A 625 15.20 11.04 -26.38
N ASP A 626 16.00 11.10 -25.30
CA ASP A 626 15.42 11.27 -23.94
C ASP A 626 15.46 12.72 -23.41
N PHE A 627 15.80 13.69 -24.25
CA PHE A 627 15.83 15.10 -23.87
C PHE A 627 14.56 15.82 -24.30
N ALA A 628 14.00 16.65 -23.41
CA ALA A 628 12.81 17.44 -23.65
C ALA A 628 13.08 18.92 -23.37
N ALA A 629 12.51 19.81 -24.20
CA ALA A 629 12.64 21.25 -24.03
C ALA A 629 12.07 21.72 -22.66
N ALA A 630 10.94 21.14 -22.24
CA ALA A 630 10.44 21.26 -20.86
C ALA A 630 10.27 19.84 -20.29
N PRO A 631 10.84 19.55 -19.11
CA PRO A 631 10.59 18.27 -18.47
C PRO A 631 9.13 18.19 -18.10
N THR A 632 8.44 17.19 -18.61
CA THR A 632 7.11 16.85 -18.13
C THR A 632 7.26 16.25 -16.73
N GLY A 633 6.85 16.99 -15.72
CA GLY A 633 6.68 16.44 -14.37
C GLY A 633 5.65 15.31 -14.41
N VAL A 634 5.71 14.40 -13.44
CA VAL A 634 4.68 13.37 -13.28
C VAL A 634 3.37 14.06 -12.91
N SER A 635 2.31 13.78 -13.63
CA SER A 635 0.98 14.33 -13.38
C SER A 635 0.34 13.71 -12.12
N GLU A 636 -0.61 14.44 -11.52
CA GLU A 636 -1.37 13.93 -10.36
C GLU A 636 -2.19 12.67 -10.71
N GLU A 637 -2.64 12.54 -11.95
CA GLU A 637 -3.37 11.35 -12.41
C GLU A 637 -2.45 10.13 -12.53
N GLU A 638 -1.26 10.28 -13.09
CA GLU A 638 -0.26 9.20 -13.14
C GLU A 638 0.16 8.74 -11.74
N LEU A 639 0.32 9.69 -10.81
CA LEU A 639 0.62 9.37 -9.41
C LEU A 639 -0.55 8.64 -8.74
N LEU A 640 -1.76 9.06 -9.02
CA LEU A 640 -2.97 8.41 -8.50
C LEU A 640 -3.11 6.98 -9.04
N ASP A 641 -2.84 6.78 -10.32
CA ASP A 641 -2.86 5.46 -10.95
C ASP A 641 -1.80 4.51 -10.36
N ALA A 642 -0.71 5.04 -9.83
CA ALA A 642 0.27 4.26 -9.08
C ALA A 642 -0.12 4.07 -7.59
N ALA A 643 -0.76 5.07 -6.97
CA ALA A 643 -1.13 5.03 -5.55
C ALA A 643 -2.31 4.08 -5.26
N VAL A 644 -3.25 3.93 -6.20
CA VAL A 644 -4.41 3.04 -6.03
C VAL A 644 -4.01 1.57 -5.93
N PRO A 645 -3.21 0.98 -6.84
CA PRO A 645 -2.73 -0.40 -6.71
C PRO A 645 -1.89 -0.62 -5.44
N LEU A 646 -1.04 0.34 -5.07
CA LEU A 646 -0.29 0.32 -3.82
C LEU A 646 -1.23 0.24 -2.61
N THR A 647 -2.24 1.10 -2.57
CA THR A 647 -3.25 1.11 -1.49
C THR A 647 -3.96 -0.24 -1.40
N SER A 648 -4.35 -0.79 -2.53
CA SER A 648 -5.05 -2.08 -2.64
C SER A 648 -4.15 -3.24 -2.21
N GLY A 649 -2.87 -3.22 -2.56
CA GLY A 649 -1.86 -4.17 -2.09
C GLY A 649 -1.72 -4.17 -0.56
N LEU A 650 -1.63 -2.99 0.05
CA LEU A 650 -1.58 -2.83 1.52
C LEU A 650 -2.86 -3.33 2.21
N ILE A 651 -4.03 -3.07 1.60
CA ILE A 651 -5.32 -3.60 2.08
C ILE A 651 -5.33 -5.12 2.00
N GLY A 652 -4.88 -5.70 0.89
CA GLY A 652 -4.77 -7.14 0.67
C GLY A 652 -3.87 -7.82 1.70
N GLU A 653 -2.69 -7.28 1.97
CA GLU A 653 -1.78 -7.81 2.99
C GLU A 653 -2.41 -7.75 4.40
N LEU A 654 -3.04 -6.63 4.75
CA LEU A 654 -3.72 -6.48 6.04
C LEU A 654 -4.90 -7.45 6.17
N ALA A 655 -5.64 -7.71 5.09
CA ALA A 655 -6.71 -8.70 5.02
C ALA A 655 -6.18 -10.12 5.23
N ALA A 656 -5.09 -10.47 4.55
CA ALA A 656 -4.42 -11.75 4.68
C ALA A 656 -3.87 -11.98 6.10
N GLN A 657 -3.29 -10.96 6.72
CA GLN A 657 -2.83 -11.02 8.11
C GLN A 657 -3.97 -11.30 9.09
N ARG A 658 -5.13 -10.64 8.94
CA ARG A 658 -6.31 -10.86 9.78
C ARG A 658 -6.87 -12.27 9.64
N THR A 659 -6.94 -12.79 8.41
CA THR A 659 -7.41 -14.15 8.14
C THR A 659 -6.48 -15.18 8.77
N ARG A 660 -5.17 -14.99 8.63
CA ARG A 660 -4.15 -15.86 9.27
C ARG A 660 -4.25 -15.84 10.80
N ALA A 661 -4.47 -14.69 11.40
CA ALA A 661 -4.61 -14.55 12.85
C ALA A 661 -5.86 -15.26 13.39
N ARG A 662 -6.97 -15.22 12.65
CA ARG A 662 -8.21 -15.91 13.02
C ARG A 662 -8.09 -17.45 12.91
N SER A 663 -7.32 -17.96 11.97
CA SER A 663 -7.09 -19.41 11.77
C SER A 663 -6.02 -20.00 12.70
N ALA A 664 -5.20 -19.18 13.34
CA ALA A 664 -4.10 -19.63 14.21
C ALA A 664 -4.56 -20.45 15.44
N PRO A 665 -5.64 -20.12 16.16
CA PRO A 665 -6.15 -20.92 17.29
C PRO A 665 -6.59 -22.32 16.84
N HIS A 666 -7.33 -22.42 15.73
CA HIS A 666 -7.81 -23.70 15.18
C HIS A 666 -6.67 -24.61 14.74
N ARG A 667 -5.59 -24.03 14.16
CA ARG A 667 -4.39 -24.81 13.79
C ARG A 667 -3.62 -25.32 15.02
N ARG A 668 -3.58 -24.56 16.12
CA ARG A 668 -2.96 -25.01 17.37
C ARG A 668 -3.74 -26.15 18.01
N VAL A 669 -5.06 -26.07 18.04
CA VAL A 669 -5.95 -27.15 18.54
C VAL A 669 -5.85 -28.39 17.65
N ALA A 670 -5.89 -28.25 16.34
CA ALA A 670 -5.75 -29.37 15.40
C ALA A 670 -4.34 -30.01 15.45
N ALA A 671 -3.29 -29.24 15.73
CA ALA A 671 -1.94 -29.76 15.93
C ALA A 671 -1.78 -30.45 17.28
N ALA A 672 -2.46 -29.95 18.33
CA ALA A 672 -2.50 -30.62 19.63
C ALA A 672 -3.26 -31.94 19.58
N LEU A 673 -4.41 -31.97 18.90
CA LEU A 673 -5.20 -33.19 18.69
C LEU A 673 -4.45 -34.25 17.86
N ARG A 674 -3.66 -33.82 16.84
CA ARG A 674 -2.80 -34.73 16.06
C ARG A 674 -1.58 -35.25 16.80
N ARG A 675 -1.22 -34.65 17.94
CA ARG A 675 -0.15 -35.15 18.82
C ARG A 675 -0.67 -36.07 19.93
N LEU A 676 -1.99 -36.07 20.11
CA LEU A 676 -2.67 -36.93 21.09
C LEU A 676 -3.30 -38.19 20.46
N ALA A 677 -3.41 -38.20 19.11
CA ALA A 677 -3.70 -39.36 18.31
C ALA A 677 -2.39 -39.99 17.75
#